data_17949c4b2529dd5314016407b067f902
#
_entry.id   17949c4b2529dd5314016407b067f902
#
_cell.length_a   1.000
_cell.length_b   1.000
_cell.length_c   1.000
_cell.angle_alpha   90.00
_cell.angle_beta   90.00
_cell.angle_gamma   90.00
#
_symmetry.space_group_name_H-M   'P 1'
#
loop_
_entity.id
_entity.type
_entity.pdbx_description
1 polymer ?
#
loop_
_entity_poly.entity_id
_entity_poly.type
_entity_poly.pdbx_seq_one_letter_code
_entity_poly.pdbx_strand_id
1 'polypeptide(L)'
;MADLIDRPASAVTPVSRAITPAPSAEVAVDKLLTTRSPQRPQRTPTFYVEIDGQKLEAFEGQTILEVCRANGIEVPTLCYDPKLPGFGACRMCVVDVEGCDQPSISCSAKAEPAQVVSTQTDRIREIRRTNLELIFSDHNAYCLPPCQNKCPSHIDIPGFLKANAESQFRESARIFKRTIPFPSILGRVCPAPCEDHCRRDEVDEAIAIRDSHRYAGDQVLKAMWDEDLDPPVPFELQPKTGKRVAVIGSGPAGASAAYYLLVAGHDVTIFEKDPEPGGMLRYGIPQYRLPKIEVLDGEYQSITRLGGRFECGKMLGRDFTVADLKAQGYDGVVVAIGCYDTNDLGIPGEDADGVIDGLDYLHTAALGLTYPGHEGSRVVVVGGGYTSMDCSRTSVRQGAKEVTLVYRRDMKDMPAADEVHEMIEEGARAIFQAGPTRVVTDANNKVIGLEFIRMQLGAPDASGRRRPEPAPGTEFIIECDRILKAIGQGPDMTWASVGAEGVATTKNGRMKADAVTFQSGRDGVFGCGDLRNGATTVVASIADGRRCAYAVDAYLQGLDLSEIRNRQTLAEPQPEFLSIVPFTAEVKEPRLRLKALPAEERKNDYIQYEIPYTKPEVMAESTRCLQCTCEAIGFCDLRRLGIEYGTTLKTLEKDHHGGAGFRSITENRWTGANHDYIRDDSHAFILREPSRCIDCGRCANVCAEVVGAACYDFMRTGFDTLVTTPLDMSLNESPCVSCGRCAETCPTGALMPKPRILTKYEVDESRCIRCGICVDACPYDALRSGFDFELAHTDRSEPMIDLIALSKLERTSEATFIRGEANWENTVAGRRYDPARQLPVLPQSLRK
;
A
#
# COMPACT_ATOMS: atom_id res chain seq x y z
N MET A 1 -26.72 -36.69 36.74
CA MET A 1 -25.84 -36.62 37.90
C MET A 1 -25.42 -35.15 38.04
N ALA A 2 -26.27 -34.48 38.80
CA ALA A 2 -26.01 -33.14 39.28
C ALA A 2 -25.15 -33.24 40.56
N ASP A 3 -24.71 -32.08 40.98
CA ASP A 3 -24.00 -31.77 42.21
C ASP A 3 -22.47 -31.77 42.17
N LEU A 4 -22.01 -30.51 42.02
CA LEU A 4 -20.96 -29.89 42.86
C LEU A 4 -20.69 -28.47 42.35
N ILE A 5 -21.59 -27.56 42.67
CA ILE A 5 -21.37 -26.08 42.63
C ILE A 5 -21.63 -25.61 44.06
N ASP A 6 -20.82 -24.65 44.48
CA ASP A 6 -20.88 -23.80 45.65
C ASP A 6 -19.76 -23.97 46.70
N ARG A 7 -18.77 -23.11 46.55
CA ARG A 7 -18.10 -22.44 47.67
C ARG A 7 -17.82 -20.97 47.35
N PRO A 8 -18.16 -20.03 48.22
CA PRO A 8 -18.00 -18.62 48.01
C PRO A 8 -16.56 -18.14 48.22
N ALA A 9 -16.15 -17.18 47.35
CA ALA A 9 -14.89 -16.46 47.46
C ALA A 9 -14.85 -15.60 48.74
N SER A 10 -13.86 -15.81 49.59
CA SER A 10 -13.53 -14.97 50.71
C SER A 10 -12.82 -13.71 50.22
N ALA A 11 -13.38 -12.55 50.63
CA ALA A 11 -12.84 -11.24 50.36
C ALA A 11 -11.49 -11.03 51.04
N VAL A 12 -10.46 -10.70 50.27
CA VAL A 12 -9.19 -10.20 50.84
C VAL A 12 -9.18 -8.69 50.70
N THR A 13 -9.21 -8.02 51.81
CA THR A 13 -9.05 -6.53 51.90
C THR A 13 -7.61 -6.14 51.58
N PRO A 14 -7.36 -5.09 50.79
CA PRO A 14 -6.01 -4.60 50.54
C PRO A 14 -5.54 -3.75 51.72
N VAL A 15 -4.42 -4.14 52.32
CA VAL A 15 -3.70 -3.33 53.29
C VAL A 15 -2.84 -2.31 52.56
N SER A 16 -3.26 -1.05 52.57
CA SER A 16 -2.44 0.08 52.13
C SER A 16 -1.36 0.38 53.14
N ARG A 17 -0.11 0.11 52.86
CA ARG A 17 1.02 0.70 53.53
C ARG A 17 1.50 1.91 52.75
N ALA A 18 1.28 3.09 53.30
CA ALA A 18 1.90 4.33 52.86
C ALA A 18 3.41 4.26 53.10
N ILE A 19 4.17 4.30 52.02
CA ILE A 19 5.63 4.48 52.05
C ILE A 19 5.91 5.97 52.02
N THR A 20 6.44 6.52 53.07
CA THR A 20 6.96 7.89 53.19
C THR A 20 8.24 7.99 52.35
N PRO A 21 8.43 9.01 51.53
CA PRO A 21 9.67 9.17 50.76
C PRO A 21 10.81 9.61 51.67
N ALA A 22 11.94 8.92 51.57
CA ALA A 22 13.19 9.33 52.20
C ALA A 22 13.79 10.54 51.48
N PRO A 23 14.54 11.42 52.18
CA PRO A 23 15.02 12.67 51.62
C PRO A 23 16.09 12.43 50.51
N SER A 24 16.02 13.23 49.44
CA SER A 24 16.95 13.32 48.35
C SER A 24 18.41 13.39 48.77
N ALA A 25 19.19 12.36 48.39
CA ALA A 25 20.64 12.44 48.42
C ALA A 25 21.12 12.72 46.97
N GLU A 26 21.15 13.99 46.60
CA GLU A 26 22.02 14.46 45.50
C GLU A 26 23.47 14.33 45.98
N VAL A 27 24.09 13.21 45.70
CA VAL A 27 25.56 13.08 45.84
C VAL A 27 26.09 12.13 44.80
N ALA A 28 26.75 12.69 43.81
CA ALA A 28 27.90 12.12 43.12
C ALA A 28 27.72 10.79 42.33
N VAL A 29 26.73 10.71 41.45
CA VAL A 29 26.69 9.66 40.41
C VAL A 29 27.69 9.93 39.27
N ASP A 30 28.16 11.15 39.12
CA ASP A 30 29.09 11.58 38.07
C ASP A 30 30.52 11.04 38.18
N LYS A 31 30.87 10.35 39.24
CA LYS A 31 32.21 9.78 39.43
C LYS A 31 32.31 8.27 39.30
N LEU A 32 31.19 7.55 39.18
CA LEU A 32 31.19 6.09 39.02
C LEU A 32 30.94 5.62 37.60
N LEU A 33 30.44 6.50 36.70
CA LEU A 33 30.20 6.20 35.27
C LEU A 33 31.44 6.39 34.41
N THR A 34 32.60 6.66 34.94
CA THR A 34 33.90 6.65 34.22
C THR A 34 34.66 5.34 34.38
N THR A 35 33.99 4.22 34.61
CA THR A 35 34.59 2.94 34.32
C THR A 35 34.48 2.71 32.82
N ARG A 36 35.57 3.08 32.17
CA ARG A 36 35.90 2.85 30.75
C ARG A 36 35.34 1.53 30.27
N SER A 37 34.41 1.60 29.27
CA SER A 37 34.37 0.53 28.26
C SER A 37 35.78 0.17 27.93
N PRO A 38 36.17 -1.10 27.84
CA PRO A 38 37.53 -1.44 27.38
C PRO A 38 37.66 -0.76 26.03
N GLN A 39 38.37 0.37 26.04
CA GLN A 39 38.72 1.03 24.79
C GLN A 39 39.47 -0.04 24.01
N ARG A 40 38.89 -0.49 22.86
CA ARG A 40 39.71 -1.24 21.91
C ARG A 40 41.03 -0.48 21.80
N PRO A 41 42.18 -1.15 21.96
CA PRO A 41 43.47 -0.48 21.87
C PRO A 41 43.42 0.36 20.59
N GLN A 42 43.59 1.68 20.73
CA GLN A 42 43.71 2.57 19.56
C GLN A 42 44.90 2.05 18.76
N ARG A 43 44.61 1.32 17.68
CA ARG A 43 45.67 0.91 16.76
C ARG A 43 46.17 2.18 16.10
N THR A 44 47.46 2.40 16.11
CA THR A 44 48.08 3.47 15.33
C THR A 44 47.85 3.16 13.85
N PRO A 45 47.31 4.08 13.05
CA PRO A 45 47.17 3.85 11.61
C PRO A 45 48.53 3.55 11.01
N THR A 46 48.61 2.53 10.16
CA THR A 46 49.84 2.14 9.52
C THR A 46 50.11 2.95 8.26
N PHE A 47 49.03 3.43 7.61
CA PHE A 47 49.11 4.25 6.40
C PHE A 47 47.80 5.02 6.15
N TYR A 48 47.81 5.83 5.09
CA TYR A 48 46.66 6.59 4.63
C TYR A 48 46.27 6.18 3.21
N VAL A 49 44.98 6.14 2.94
CA VAL A 49 44.35 5.98 1.62
C VAL A 49 43.50 7.18 1.33
N GLU A 50 43.25 7.49 0.07
CA GLU A 50 42.31 8.51 -0.36
C GLU A 50 41.07 7.84 -0.93
N ILE A 51 39.90 8.11 -0.34
CA ILE A 51 38.62 7.57 -0.83
C ILE A 51 37.67 8.74 -1.06
N ASP A 52 37.17 8.87 -2.29
CA ASP A 52 36.27 9.96 -2.72
C ASP A 52 36.83 11.36 -2.35
N GLY A 53 38.14 11.57 -2.51
CA GLY A 53 38.86 12.81 -2.19
C GLY A 53 39.12 13.03 -0.69
N GLN A 54 38.78 12.07 0.18
CA GLN A 54 39.04 12.14 1.60
C GLN A 54 40.26 11.28 1.98
N LYS A 55 41.23 11.87 2.69
CA LYS A 55 42.39 11.15 3.23
C LYS A 55 41.97 10.43 4.52
N LEU A 56 41.95 9.11 4.48
CA LEU A 56 41.46 8.25 5.56
C LEU A 56 42.55 7.37 6.14
N GLU A 57 42.49 7.12 7.44
CA GLU A 57 43.40 6.23 8.16
C GLU A 57 43.06 4.77 7.85
N ALA A 58 44.11 3.97 7.56
CA ALA A 58 43.95 2.55 7.31
C ALA A 58 45.02 1.73 8.09
N PHE A 59 44.66 0.47 8.37
CA PHE A 59 45.48 -0.48 9.10
C PHE A 59 45.90 -1.62 8.16
N GLU A 60 47.06 -2.18 8.38
CA GLU A 60 47.55 -3.32 7.62
C GLU A 60 46.53 -4.48 7.63
N GLY A 61 46.21 -5.01 6.45
CA GLY A 61 45.31 -6.13 6.28
C GLY A 61 43.81 -5.76 6.18
N GLN A 62 43.44 -4.49 6.39
CA GLN A 62 42.06 -4.06 6.13
C GLN A 62 41.74 -4.10 4.63
N THR A 63 40.51 -4.44 4.33
CA THR A 63 39.94 -4.29 2.97
C THR A 63 39.49 -2.85 2.72
N ILE A 64 39.43 -2.45 1.46
CA ILE A 64 38.91 -1.13 1.07
C ILE A 64 37.49 -0.92 1.65
N LEU A 65 36.63 -1.95 1.63
CA LEU A 65 35.27 -1.89 2.21
C LEU A 65 35.28 -1.62 3.71
N GLU A 66 36.20 -2.26 4.46
CA GLU A 66 36.33 -2.05 5.91
C GLU A 66 36.78 -0.62 6.23
N VAL A 67 37.66 -0.04 5.44
CA VAL A 67 38.07 1.37 5.57
C VAL A 67 36.89 2.30 5.27
N CYS A 68 36.10 2.05 4.19
CA CYS A 68 34.92 2.82 3.85
C CYS A 68 33.92 2.81 5.01
N ARG A 69 33.60 1.63 5.52
CA ARG A 69 32.60 1.48 6.60
C ARG A 69 33.04 2.12 7.93
N ALA A 70 34.30 2.01 8.25
CA ALA A 70 34.87 2.65 9.46
C ALA A 70 34.74 4.19 9.42
N ASN A 71 34.66 4.77 8.25
CA ASN A 71 34.58 6.21 8.02
C ASN A 71 33.20 6.67 7.52
N GLY A 72 32.16 5.81 7.60
CA GLY A 72 30.81 6.18 7.21
C GLY A 72 30.57 6.29 5.70
N ILE A 73 31.49 5.80 4.87
CA ILE A 73 31.33 5.75 3.41
C ILE A 73 30.53 4.48 3.07
N GLU A 74 29.35 4.67 2.51
CA GLU A 74 28.46 3.56 2.17
C GLU A 74 28.84 2.96 0.81
N VAL A 75 29.28 1.69 0.82
CA VAL A 75 29.49 0.88 -0.37
C VAL A 75 28.54 -0.30 -0.33
N PRO A 76 27.65 -0.49 -1.34
CA PRO A 76 26.62 -1.51 -1.31
C PRO A 76 27.19 -2.93 -1.36
N THR A 77 26.54 -3.85 -0.65
CA THR A 77 26.92 -5.27 -0.62
C THR A 77 25.69 -6.16 -0.51
N LEU A 78 25.72 -7.36 -1.11
CA LEU A 78 24.71 -8.41 -0.92
C LEU A 78 25.27 -9.69 -0.31
N CYS A 79 26.53 -10.05 -0.63
CA CYS A 79 27.18 -11.28 -0.16
C CYS A 79 28.17 -11.07 1.01
N TYR A 80 28.36 -9.85 1.49
CA TYR A 80 29.29 -9.55 2.58
C TYR A 80 28.61 -9.60 3.95
N ASP A 81 29.23 -10.29 4.89
CA ASP A 81 28.90 -10.26 6.31
C ASP A 81 30.16 -9.83 7.10
N PRO A 82 30.06 -8.89 8.07
CA PRO A 82 31.25 -8.41 8.83
C PRO A 82 31.97 -9.48 9.66
N LYS A 83 31.33 -10.60 9.93
CA LYS A 83 31.86 -11.73 10.70
C LYS A 83 32.60 -12.75 9.83
N LEU A 84 32.54 -12.57 8.50
CA LEU A 84 33.10 -13.50 7.51
C LEU A 84 34.12 -12.82 6.62
N PRO A 85 35.06 -13.57 6.05
CA PRO A 85 35.91 -13.09 4.97
C PRO A 85 35.08 -12.61 3.78
N GLY A 86 35.55 -11.59 3.06
CA GLY A 86 34.86 -11.07 1.87
C GLY A 86 34.76 -12.13 0.77
N PHE A 87 33.52 -12.53 0.43
CA PHE A 87 33.23 -13.59 -0.55
C PHE A 87 33.29 -13.12 -2.02
N GLY A 88 32.93 -11.84 -2.29
CA GLY A 88 33.07 -11.21 -3.60
C GLY A 88 32.12 -11.68 -4.69
N ALA A 89 31.11 -12.51 -4.38
CA ALA A 89 30.22 -13.12 -5.37
C ALA A 89 29.27 -12.12 -6.05
N CYS A 90 28.61 -11.23 -5.28
CA CYS A 90 27.56 -10.34 -5.80
C CYS A 90 28.09 -9.16 -6.63
N ARG A 91 29.37 -8.85 -6.56
CA ARG A 91 30.03 -7.72 -7.27
C ARG A 91 29.39 -6.35 -7.04
N MET A 92 28.59 -6.18 -5.99
CA MET A 92 28.01 -4.89 -5.65
C MET A 92 29.03 -3.92 -5.03
N CYS A 93 30.04 -4.45 -4.37
CA CYS A 93 31.08 -3.67 -3.70
C CYS A 93 32.23 -3.18 -4.61
N VAL A 94 32.03 -3.21 -5.94
CA VAL A 94 33.05 -2.72 -6.89
C VAL A 94 33.33 -1.24 -6.70
N VAL A 95 34.61 -0.86 -6.82
CA VAL A 95 35.10 0.52 -6.74
C VAL A 95 36.18 0.74 -7.82
N ASP A 96 36.34 1.96 -8.26
CA ASP A 96 37.48 2.34 -9.13
C ASP A 96 38.70 2.64 -8.28
N VAL A 97 39.83 2.10 -8.69
CA VAL A 97 41.17 2.37 -8.09
C VAL A 97 42.02 3.01 -9.14
N GLU A 98 42.64 4.15 -8.82
CA GLU A 98 43.54 4.87 -9.76
C GLU A 98 44.70 3.98 -10.20
N GLY A 99 44.95 3.96 -11.51
CA GLY A 99 45.98 3.10 -12.10
C GLY A 99 45.55 1.65 -12.39
N CYS A 100 44.29 1.27 -12.05
CA CYS A 100 43.70 -0.03 -12.38
C CYS A 100 42.67 0.09 -13.52
N ASP A 101 42.85 -0.67 -14.60
CA ASP A 101 41.88 -0.69 -15.72
C ASP A 101 40.57 -1.35 -15.35
N GLN A 102 40.61 -2.28 -14.42
CA GLN A 102 39.46 -3.05 -13.97
C GLN A 102 38.97 -2.60 -12.57
N PRO A 103 37.66 -2.52 -12.33
CA PRO A 103 37.14 -2.23 -11.02
C PRO A 103 37.56 -3.27 -9.97
N SER A 104 37.94 -2.80 -8.80
CA SER A 104 38.36 -3.65 -7.67
C SER A 104 37.16 -4.05 -6.81
N ILE A 105 37.15 -5.28 -6.28
CA ILE A 105 36.14 -5.80 -5.37
C ILE A 105 36.49 -5.40 -3.95
N SER A 106 35.96 -4.31 -3.45
CA SER A 106 36.38 -3.69 -2.18
C SER A 106 36.24 -4.58 -0.95
N CYS A 107 35.35 -5.57 -0.95
CA CYS A 107 35.17 -6.49 0.20
C CYS A 107 36.32 -7.50 0.36
N SER A 108 37.13 -7.73 -0.68
CA SER A 108 38.28 -8.64 -0.66
C SER A 108 39.59 -7.95 -1.00
N ALA A 109 39.59 -6.86 -1.75
CA ALA A 109 40.78 -6.09 -2.07
C ALA A 109 41.30 -5.37 -0.83
N LYS A 110 42.58 -5.57 -0.53
CA LYS A 110 43.24 -4.90 0.59
C LYS A 110 43.48 -3.43 0.27
N ALA A 111 43.37 -2.59 1.29
CA ALA A 111 43.76 -1.21 1.19
C ALA A 111 45.32 -1.11 1.18
N GLU A 112 45.88 -0.30 0.30
CA GLU A 112 47.31 -0.10 0.14
C GLU A 112 47.72 1.36 0.39
N PRO A 113 48.99 1.61 0.81
CA PRO A 113 49.48 2.97 1.06
C PRO A 113 49.34 3.89 -0.16
N ALA A 114 48.83 5.10 0.06
CA ALA A 114 48.63 6.13 -0.96
C ALA A 114 47.69 5.73 -2.13
N GLN A 115 46.90 4.69 -1.98
CA GLN A 115 45.90 4.27 -2.94
C GLN A 115 44.78 5.32 -3.04
N VAL A 116 44.39 5.65 -4.27
CA VAL A 116 43.23 6.55 -4.55
C VAL A 116 42.05 5.72 -5.05
N VAL A 117 40.91 5.83 -4.37
CA VAL A 117 39.73 5.02 -4.61
C VAL A 117 38.52 5.94 -4.83
N SER A 118 37.74 5.64 -5.86
CA SER A 118 36.43 6.30 -6.12
C SER A 118 35.30 5.29 -6.02
N THR A 119 34.33 5.60 -5.16
CA THR A 119 33.22 4.68 -4.86
C THR A 119 31.95 4.97 -5.66
N GLN A 120 31.81 6.15 -6.28
CA GLN A 120 30.56 6.66 -6.86
C GLN A 120 30.72 7.21 -8.29
N THR A 121 31.64 6.66 -9.10
CA THR A 121 31.77 7.07 -10.51
C THR A 121 30.55 6.57 -11.33
N ASP A 122 30.23 7.25 -12.44
CA ASP A 122 29.16 6.81 -13.35
C ASP A 122 29.38 5.38 -13.85
N ARG A 123 30.65 5.03 -14.14
CA ARG A 123 31.08 3.68 -14.52
C ARG A 123 30.71 2.66 -13.44
N ILE A 124 31.07 2.93 -12.18
CA ILE A 124 30.79 2.04 -11.05
C ILE A 124 29.27 1.90 -10.84
N ARG A 125 28.53 3.00 -10.97
CA ARG A 125 27.08 2.99 -10.84
C ARG A 125 26.41 2.11 -11.91
N GLU A 126 26.90 2.19 -13.16
CA GLU A 126 26.39 1.35 -14.25
C GLU A 126 26.71 -0.13 -14.05
N ILE A 127 27.94 -0.46 -13.62
CA ILE A 127 28.33 -1.84 -13.33
C ILE A 127 27.46 -2.42 -12.21
N ARG A 128 27.22 -1.69 -11.14
CA ARG A 128 26.35 -2.12 -10.05
C ARG A 128 24.92 -2.33 -10.52
N ARG A 129 24.39 -1.44 -11.36
CA ARG A 129 23.07 -1.60 -11.96
C ARG A 129 22.99 -2.89 -12.78
N THR A 130 23.96 -3.12 -13.67
CA THR A 130 24.03 -4.33 -14.49
C THR A 130 24.09 -5.61 -13.63
N ASN A 131 24.92 -5.61 -12.58
CA ASN A 131 25.01 -6.75 -11.67
C ASN A 131 23.67 -7.02 -10.95
N LEU A 132 22.97 -5.99 -10.52
CA LEU A 132 21.63 -6.13 -9.94
C LEU A 132 20.62 -6.68 -10.95
N GLU A 133 20.63 -6.18 -12.18
CA GLU A 133 19.75 -6.66 -13.26
C GLU A 133 19.99 -8.15 -13.56
N LEU A 134 21.26 -8.60 -13.55
CA LEU A 134 21.61 -10.01 -13.68
C LEU A 134 21.10 -10.84 -12.49
N ILE A 135 21.25 -10.36 -11.26
CA ILE A 135 20.71 -11.03 -10.09
C ILE A 135 19.18 -11.11 -10.15
N PHE A 136 18.50 -10.03 -10.53
CA PHE A 136 17.04 -10.02 -10.69
C PHE A 136 16.55 -10.93 -11.81
N SER A 137 17.35 -11.15 -12.86
CA SER A 137 16.98 -12.05 -13.96
C SER A 137 16.83 -13.50 -13.51
N ASP A 138 17.55 -13.87 -12.45
CA ASP A 138 17.51 -15.21 -11.85
C ASP A 138 16.66 -15.27 -10.57
N HIS A 139 16.35 -14.14 -9.98
CA HIS A 139 15.53 -14.05 -8.78
C HIS A 139 14.04 -14.26 -9.08
N ASN A 140 13.51 -15.40 -8.70
CA ASN A 140 12.16 -15.83 -9.06
C ASN A 140 11.12 -15.52 -7.98
N ALA A 141 10.92 -14.26 -7.64
CA ALA A 141 9.90 -13.88 -6.67
C ALA A 141 9.29 -12.51 -6.97
N TYR A 142 7.99 -12.39 -6.67
CA TYR A 142 7.36 -11.07 -6.64
C TYR A 142 7.73 -10.34 -5.37
N CYS A 143 8.18 -9.09 -5.49
CA CYS A 143 8.23 -8.20 -4.33
C CYS A 143 6.82 -7.81 -3.89
N LEU A 144 6.00 -7.40 -4.86
CA LEU A 144 4.59 -7.07 -4.69
C LEU A 144 3.75 -7.93 -5.63
N PRO A 145 2.60 -8.42 -5.20
CA PRO A 145 1.74 -9.21 -6.05
C PRO A 145 1.11 -8.35 -7.17
N PRO A 146 0.79 -8.93 -8.34
CA PRO A 146 0.18 -8.19 -9.43
C PRO A 146 -1.11 -7.47 -9.04
N CYS A 147 -1.95 -8.09 -8.19
CA CYS A 147 -3.17 -7.46 -7.68
C CYS A 147 -2.89 -6.16 -6.90
N GLN A 148 -1.83 -6.12 -6.09
CA GLN A 148 -1.41 -4.91 -5.38
C GLN A 148 -0.87 -3.85 -6.34
N ASN A 149 -0.07 -4.25 -7.34
CA ASN A 149 0.47 -3.33 -8.34
C ASN A 149 -0.60 -2.69 -9.22
N LYS A 150 -1.68 -3.40 -9.52
CA LYS A 150 -2.80 -2.87 -10.32
C LYS A 150 -3.80 -2.06 -9.52
N CYS A 151 -3.81 -2.21 -8.20
CA CYS A 151 -4.62 -1.34 -7.36
C CYS A 151 -4.09 0.10 -7.40
N PRO A 152 -4.89 1.11 -7.76
CA PRO A 152 -4.44 2.51 -7.78
C PRO A 152 -3.89 3.01 -6.44
N SER A 153 -4.30 2.40 -5.34
CA SER A 153 -3.84 2.72 -3.99
C SER A 153 -2.78 1.77 -3.45
N HIS A 154 -2.36 0.75 -4.21
CA HIS A 154 -1.35 -0.25 -3.85
C HIS A 154 -1.58 -0.90 -2.48
N ILE A 155 -2.84 -1.27 -2.21
CA ILE A 155 -3.22 -1.90 -0.94
C ILE A 155 -2.57 -3.26 -0.77
N ASP A 156 -2.16 -3.59 0.47
CA ASP A 156 -1.65 -4.91 0.85
C ASP A 156 -2.79 -5.95 0.85
N ILE A 157 -3.09 -6.46 -0.36
CA ILE A 157 -4.18 -7.41 -0.58
C ILE A 157 -3.90 -8.75 0.10
N PRO A 158 -2.74 -9.40 -0.05
CA PRO A 158 -2.45 -10.63 0.66
C PRO A 158 -2.54 -10.48 2.18
N GLY A 159 -2.05 -9.36 2.72
CA GLY A 159 -2.08 -9.11 4.16
C GLY A 159 -3.50 -9.04 4.73
N PHE A 160 -4.40 -8.27 4.12
CA PHE A 160 -5.77 -8.19 4.64
C PHE A 160 -6.58 -9.48 4.39
N LEU A 161 -6.34 -10.20 3.28
CA LEU A 161 -6.98 -11.50 3.03
C LEU A 161 -6.51 -12.55 4.05
N LYS A 162 -5.21 -12.56 4.40
CA LYS A 162 -4.71 -13.44 5.46
C LYS A 162 -5.39 -13.14 6.80
N ALA A 163 -5.51 -11.87 7.17
CA ALA A 163 -6.22 -11.49 8.40
C ALA A 163 -7.70 -11.90 8.37
N ASN A 164 -8.38 -11.81 7.21
CA ASN A 164 -9.75 -12.32 7.05
C ASN A 164 -9.83 -13.83 7.24
N ALA A 165 -8.92 -14.61 6.62
CA ALA A 165 -8.86 -16.06 6.75
C ALA A 165 -8.68 -16.49 8.22
N GLU A 166 -7.93 -15.72 9.00
CA GLU A 166 -7.68 -15.90 10.42
C GLU A 166 -8.78 -15.29 11.32
N SER A 167 -9.90 -14.80 10.75
CA SER A 167 -11.00 -14.15 11.50
C SER A 167 -10.59 -12.85 12.23
N GLN A 168 -9.50 -12.20 11.81
CA GLN A 168 -8.97 -10.96 12.39
C GLN A 168 -9.50 -9.74 11.62
N PHE A 169 -10.82 -9.55 11.55
CA PHE A 169 -11.46 -8.55 10.67
C PHE A 169 -11.09 -7.10 11.02
N ARG A 170 -10.87 -6.79 12.30
CA ARG A 170 -10.41 -5.47 12.72
C ARG A 170 -8.98 -5.17 12.23
N GLU A 171 -8.10 -6.19 12.26
CA GLU A 171 -6.74 -6.09 11.71
C GLU A 171 -6.78 -5.99 10.18
N SER A 172 -7.62 -6.79 9.51
CA SER A 172 -7.86 -6.69 8.08
C SER A 172 -8.25 -5.26 7.67
N ALA A 173 -9.22 -4.67 8.37
CA ALA A 173 -9.62 -3.28 8.14
C ALA A 173 -8.47 -2.28 8.45
N ARG A 174 -7.65 -2.53 9.47
CA ARG A 174 -6.48 -1.70 9.79
C ARG A 174 -5.44 -1.73 8.67
N ILE A 175 -5.15 -2.92 8.13
CA ILE A 175 -4.24 -3.09 6.97
C ILE A 175 -4.80 -2.32 5.78
N PHE A 176 -6.10 -2.44 5.51
CA PHE A 176 -6.77 -1.75 4.42
C PHE A 176 -6.65 -0.22 4.58
N LYS A 177 -6.90 0.31 5.79
CA LYS A 177 -6.84 1.74 6.08
C LYS A 177 -5.44 2.37 5.96
N ARG A 178 -4.38 1.57 5.82
CA ARG A 178 -3.03 2.11 5.52
C ARG A 178 -2.98 2.90 4.21
N THR A 179 -3.78 2.51 3.25
CA THR A 179 -3.78 3.14 1.92
C THR A 179 -5.15 3.60 1.45
N ILE A 180 -6.22 3.09 2.05
CA ILE A 180 -7.62 3.41 1.71
C ILE A 180 -8.41 3.54 3.02
N PRO A 181 -8.91 4.73 3.38
CA PRO A 181 -9.56 4.95 4.67
C PRO A 181 -10.99 4.37 4.77
N PHE A 182 -11.61 4.02 3.62
CA PHE A 182 -13.03 3.69 3.49
C PHE A 182 -13.29 2.30 2.89
N PRO A 183 -13.00 1.20 3.62
CA PRO A 183 -13.14 -0.17 3.10
C PRO A 183 -14.57 -0.55 2.73
N SER A 184 -15.59 -0.15 3.50
CA SER A 184 -16.99 -0.50 3.23
C SER A 184 -17.54 0.21 2.00
N ILE A 185 -17.18 1.49 1.79
CA ILE A 185 -17.53 2.25 0.59
C ILE A 185 -16.94 1.55 -0.63
N LEU A 186 -15.62 1.32 -0.65
CA LEU A 186 -14.98 0.70 -1.80
C LEU A 186 -15.42 -0.74 -2.05
N GLY A 187 -15.78 -1.47 -1.01
CA GLY A 187 -16.37 -2.79 -1.14
C GLY A 187 -17.69 -2.84 -1.93
N ARG A 188 -18.29 -1.66 -2.21
CA ARG A 188 -19.55 -1.52 -2.97
C ARG A 188 -19.36 -0.86 -4.33
N VAL A 189 -18.32 -0.01 -4.48
CA VAL A 189 -18.22 0.86 -5.66
C VAL A 189 -16.88 0.72 -6.41
N CYS A 190 -15.96 -0.13 -5.95
CA CYS A 190 -14.70 -0.36 -6.63
C CYS A 190 -14.90 -1.28 -7.85
N PRO A 191 -14.39 -0.92 -9.04
CA PRO A 191 -14.42 -1.81 -10.20
C PRO A 191 -13.42 -2.98 -10.10
N ALA A 192 -12.69 -3.10 -8.98
CA ALA A 192 -11.80 -4.18 -8.63
C ALA A 192 -10.73 -4.55 -9.68
N PRO A 193 -9.93 -3.62 -10.23
CA PRO A 193 -8.92 -3.91 -11.25
C PRO A 193 -7.82 -4.87 -10.73
N CYS A 194 -7.74 -5.07 -9.42
CA CYS A 194 -6.86 -6.04 -8.80
C CYS A 194 -7.31 -7.49 -9.08
N GLU A 195 -8.59 -7.74 -9.25
CA GLU A 195 -9.14 -9.07 -9.53
C GLU A 195 -8.77 -9.55 -10.94
N ASP A 196 -8.77 -8.65 -11.94
CA ASP A 196 -8.35 -8.93 -13.32
C ASP A 196 -6.86 -9.34 -13.44
N HIS A 197 -6.08 -9.11 -12.38
CA HIS A 197 -4.65 -9.41 -12.34
C HIS A 197 -4.30 -10.35 -11.18
N CYS A 198 -5.29 -11.07 -10.65
CA CYS A 198 -5.10 -12.02 -9.59
C CYS A 198 -4.54 -13.34 -10.15
N ARG A 199 -3.36 -13.77 -9.68
CA ARG A 199 -2.73 -15.02 -10.12
C ARG A 199 -3.52 -16.29 -9.77
N ARG A 200 -4.50 -16.20 -8.88
CA ARG A 200 -5.39 -17.33 -8.61
C ARG A 200 -6.16 -17.77 -9.86
N ASP A 201 -6.36 -16.86 -10.82
CA ASP A 201 -6.95 -17.17 -12.14
C ASP A 201 -6.13 -18.21 -12.93
N GLU A 202 -4.82 -18.34 -12.64
CA GLU A 202 -3.98 -19.41 -13.23
C GLU A 202 -4.34 -20.81 -12.67
N VAL A 203 -5.03 -20.91 -11.53
CA VAL A 203 -5.43 -22.16 -10.87
C VAL A 203 -6.89 -22.49 -11.17
N ASP A 204 -7.78 -21.54 -10.88
CA ASP A 204 -9.23 -21.68 -11.04
C ASP A 204 -9.92 -20.37 -11.39
N GLU A 205 -10.22 -19.50 -10.43
CA GLU A 205 -10.85 -18.19 -10.62
C GLU A 205 -10.21 -17.16 -9.66
N ALA A 206 -10.10 -15.91 -10.11
CA ALA A 206 -9.59 -14.80 -9.31
C ALA A 206 -10.31 -14.69 -7.95
N ILE A 207 -9.60 -14.28 -6.90
CA ILE A 207 -10.19 -14.02 -5.58
C ILE A 207 -11.19 -12.88 -5.65
N ALA A 208 -12.32 -12.99 -4.95
CA ALA A 208 -13.29 -11.90 -4.75
C ALA A 208 -12.73 -10.89 -3.72
N ILE A 209 -11.77 -10.08 -4.18
CA ILE A 209 -11.00 -9.17 -3.32
C ILE A 209 -11.90 -8.04 -2.80
N ARG A 210 -12.72 -7.44 -3.70
CA ARG A 210 -13.66 -6.36 -3.37
C ARG A 210 -14.64 -6.80 -2.28
N ASP A 211 -15.24 -7.96 -2.46
CA ASP A 211 -16.29 -8.45 -1.57
C ASP A 211 -15.71 -8.88 -0.21
N SER A 212 -14.46 -9.37 -0.21
CA SER A 212 -13.74 -9.77 1.00
C SER A 212 -13.40 -8.58 1.91
N HIS A 213 -12.92 -7.45 1.36
CA HIS A 213 -12.63 -6.28 2.20
C HIS A 213 -13.90 -5.52 2.63
N ARG A 214 -14.98 -5.60 1.85
CA ARG A 214 -16.32 -5.10 2.24
C ARG A 214 -16.73 -5.70 3.58
N TYR A 215 -16.63 -7.02 3.72
CA TYR A 215 -17.01 -7.69 4.96
C TYR A 215 -16.24 -7.15 6.17
N ALA A 216 -14.91 -7.03 6.08
CA ALA A 216 -14.08 -6.52 7.17
C ALA A 216 -14.43 -5.06 7.54
N GLY A 217 -14.69 -4.22 6.52
CA GLY A 217 -15.16 -2.85 6.72
C GLY A 217 -16.52 -2.79 7.42
N ASP A 218 -17.47 -3.61 6.98
CA ASP A 218 -18.82 -3.67 7.56
C ASP A 218 -18.80 -4.15 9.02
N GLN A 219 -17.87 -5.06 9.41
CA GLN A 219 -17.68 -5.43 10.82
C GLN A 219 -17.17 -4.26 11.67
N VAL A 220 -16.30 -3.40 11.13
CA VAL A 220 -15.84 -2.19 11.82
C VAL A 220 -16.99 -1.21 12.00
N LEU A 221 -17.79 -0.97 10.95
CA LEU A 221 -18.97 -0.10 11.05
C LEU A 221 -19.98 -0.62 12.06
N LYS A 222 -20.23 -1.92 12.05
CA LYS A 222 -21.11 -2.56 13.04
C LYS A 222 -20.61 -2.34 14.46
N ALA A 223 -19.33 -2.52 14.72
CA ALA A 223 -18.74 -2.27 16.05
C ALA A 223 -18.81 -0.79 16.45
N MET A 224 -18.69 0.13 15.49
CA MET A 224 -18.88 1.57 15.75
C MET A 224 -20.31 1.92 16.12
N TRP A 225 -21.31 1.33 15.44
CA TRP A 225 -22.72 1.60 15.68
C TRP A 225 -23.28 0.89 16.92
N ASP A 226 -22.93 -0.38 17.12
CA ASP A 226 -23.53 -1.22 18.17
C ASP A 226 -22.79 -1.06 19.51
N GLU A 227 -21.48 -0.82 19.49
CA GLU A 227 -20.59 -0.87 20.66
C GLU A 227 -19.84 0.45 20.91
N ASP A 228 -20.05 1.46 20.07
CA ASP A 228 -19.34 2.76 20.08
C ASP A 228 -17.81 2.63 20.07
N LEU A 229 -17.30 1.57 19.44
CA LEU A 229 -15.86 1.36 19.33
C LEU A 229 -15.26 2.26 18.24
N ASP A 230 -14.14 2.89 18.55
CA ASP A 230 -13.41 3.66 17.54
C ASP A 230 -12.93 2.77 16.38
N PRO A 231 -13.02 3.26 15.13
CA PRO A 231 -12.46 2.54 14.00
C PRO A 231 -10.95 2.37 14.15
N PRO A 232 -10.36 1.27 13.63
CA PRO A 232 -8.92 1.10 13.70
C PRO A 232 -8.24 2.21 12.89
N VAL A 233 -7.20 2.81 13.49
CA VAL A 233 -6.29 3.70 12.77
C VAL A 233 -5.14 2.92 12.17
N PRO A 234 -4.68 3.29 10.97
CA PRO A 234 -3.63 2.52 10.28
C PRO A 234 -2.27 2.62 10.95
N PHE A 235 -2.01 3.76 11.60
CA PHE A 235 -0.73 4.14 12.17
C PHE A 235 -0.95 4.76 13.54
N GLU A 236 0.13 4.91 14.30
CA GLU A 236 0.11 5.72 15.52
C GLU A 236 -0.19 7.18 15.14
N LEU A 237 -1.16 7.77 15.84
CA LEU A 237 -1.54 9.16 15.61
C LEU A 237 -0.37 10.07 15.97
N GLN A 238 -0.01 10.94 15.04
CA GLN A 238 1.08 11.89 15.29
C GLN A 238 0.63 13.00 16.26
N PRO A 239 1.54 13.56 17.06
CA PRO A 239 1.25 14.71 17.90
C PRO A 239 0.69 15.89 17.09
N LYS A 240 -0.16 16.69 17.70
CA LYS A 240 -0.72 17.88 17.05
C LYS A 240 0.37 18.84 16.58
N THR A 241 0.36 19.16 15.30
CA THR A 241 1.37 20.03 14.67
C THR A 241 1.07 21.51 14.83
N GLY A 242 -0.17 21.88 15.21
CA GLY A 242 -0.66 23.25 15.23
C GLY A 242 -0.92 23.85 13.85
N LYS A 243 -0.71 23.07 12.77
CA LYS A 243 -0.97 23.49 11.39
C LYS A 243 -2.43 23.27 11.01
N ARG A 244 -3.01 24.24 10.31
CA ARG A 244 -4.40 24.24 9.86
C ARG A 244 -4.48 24.03 8.36
N VAL A 245 -5.26 23.03 7.94
CA VAL A 245 -5.46 22.72 6.52
C VAL A 245 -6.94 22.86 6.15
N ALA A 246 -7.23 23.62 5.09
CA ALA A 246 -8.53 23.65 4.46
C ALA A 246 -8.58 22.63 3.31
N VAL A 247 -9.56 21.75 3.34
CA VAL A 247 -9.87 20.81 2.24
C VAL A 247 -11.17 21.27 1.60
N ILE A 248 -11.19 21.51 0.30
CA ILE A 248 -12.35 22.01 -0.44
C ILE A 248 -12.90 20.87 -1.30
N GLY A 249 -14.10 20.42 -0.95
CA GLY A 249 -14.75 19.23 -1.49
C GLY A 249 -14.61 18.03 -0.58
N SER A 250 -15.74 17.42 -0.23
CA SER A 250 -15.83 16.25 0.66
C SER A 250 -16.00 14.92 -0.10
N GLY A 251 -15.79 14.92 -1.41
CA GLY A 251 -15.78 13.72 -2.23
C GLY A 251 -14.63 12.77 -1.87
N PRO A 252 -14.47 11.62 -2.58
CA PRO A 252 -13.50 10.59 -2.23
C PRO A 252 -12.07 11.10 -2.03
N ALA A 253 -11.60 11.99 -2.90
CA ALA A 253 -10.24 12.54 -2.82
C ALA A 253 -10.07 13.47 -1.62
N GLY A 254 -11.01 14.42 -1.40
CA GLY A 254 -10.93 15.35 -0.28
C GLY A 254 -11.08 14.68 1.07
N ALA A 255 -12.03 13.75 1.21
CA ALA A 255 -12.21 12.97 2.43
C ALA A 255 -10.97 12.09 2.76
N SER A 256 -10.36 11.49 1.72
CA SER A 256 -9.11 10.75 1.89
C SER A 256 -7.95 11.65 2.31
N ALA A 257 -7.79 12.82 1.67
CA ALA A 257 -6.77 13.78 2.05
C ALA A 257 -6.96 14.25 3.51
N ALA A 258 -8.18 14.58 3.89
CA ALA A 258 -8.52 15.00 5.26
C ALA A 258 -8.17 13.91 6.28
N TYR A 259 -8.53 12.66 6.02
CA TYR A 259 -8.24 11.53 6.90
C TYR A 259 -6.74 11.40 7.19
N TYR A 260 -5.89 11.37 6.15
CA TYR A 260 -4.44 11.20 6.36
C TYR A 260 -3.76 12.44 6.93
N LEU A 261 -4.25 13.66 6.66
CA LEU A 261 -3.78 14.89 7.32
C LEU A 261 -4.10 14.90 8.81
N LEU A 262 -5.28 14.40 9.22
CA LEU A 262 -5.65 14.23 10.62
C LEU A 262 -4.76 13.20 11.32
N VAL A 263 -4.47 12.06 10.67
CA VAL A 263 -3.54 11.05 11.18
C VAL A 263 -2.12 11.62 11.35
N ALA A 264 -1.71 12.54 10.45
CA ALA A 264 -0.45 13.28 10.55
C ALA A 264 -0.44 14.37 11.63
N GLY A 265 -1.55 14.59 12.36
CA GLY A 265 -1.64 15.53 13.47
C GLY A 265 -2.05 16.96 13.11
N HIS A 266 -2.46 17.22 11.86
CA HIS A 266 -2.94 18.54 11.45
C HIS A 266 -4.39 18.80 11.87
N ASP A 267 -4.77 20.07 11.99
CA ASP A 267 -6.17 20.48 12.15
C ASP A 267 -6.81 20.67 10.78
N VAL A 268 -7.88 19.91 10.48
CA VAL A 268 -8.48 19.90 9.15
C VAL A 268 -9.93 20.37 9.21
N THR A 269 -10.27 21.31 8.32
CA THR A 269 -11.64 21.73 8.02
C THR A 269 -11.96 21.42 6.57
N ILE A 270 -13.08 20.73 6.32
CA ILE A 270 -13.53 20.30 5.00
C ILE A 270 -14.73 21.18 4.63
N PHE A 271 -14.60 21.91 3.54
CA PHE A 271 -15.67 22.77 2.98
C PHE A 271 -16.40 22.02 1.89
N GLU A 272 -17.72 21.96 1.96
CA GLU A 272 -18.58 21.26 1.01
C GLU A 272 -19.68 22.17 0.48
N LYS A 273 -19.92 22.16 -0.84
CA LYS A 273 -20.96 23.00 -1.46
C LYS A 273 -22.39 22.49 -1.16
N ASP A 274 -22.53 21.17 -1.06
CA ASP A 274 -23.81 20.49 -0.84
C ASP A 274 -24.19 20.48 0.65
N PRO A 275 -25.47 20.22 0.99
CA PRO A 275 -25.93 20.20 2.37
C PRO A 275 -25.26 19.16 3.27
N GLU A 276 -24.83 18.03 2.69
CA GLU A 276 -24.21 16.93 3.40
C GLU A 276 -22.92 16.49 2.69
N PRO A 277 -21.94 15.96 3.44
CA PRO A 277 -20.66 15.56 2.87
C PRO A 277 -20.80 14.26 2.05
N GLY A 278 -19.89 14.08 1.06
CA GLY A 278 -19.79 12.85 0.29
C GLY A 278 -19.55 13.03 -1.20
N GLY A 279 -19.86 14.21 -1.76
CA GLY A 279 -19.69 14.47 -3.19
C GLY A 279 -20.39 13.40 -4.04
N MET A 280 -19.71 12.83 -5.05
CA MET A 280 -20.28 11.80 -5.92
C MET A 280 -20.69 10.51 -5.19
N LEU A 281 -20.09 10.19 -4.05
CA LEU A 281 -20.50 9.04 -3.23
C LEU A 281 -21.93 9.21 -2.68
N ARG A 282 -22.32 10.46 -2.41
CA ARG A 282 -23.67 10.76 -1.93
C ARG A 282 -24.64 11.07 -3.06
N TYR A 283 -24.23 11.96 -3.95
CA TYR A 283 -25.13 12.58 -4.93
C TYR A 283 -25.09 11.98 -6.33
N GLY A 284 -24.04 11.19 -6.64
CA GLY A 284 -23.91 10.53 -7.95
C GLY A 284 -24.22 9.03 -7.91
N ILE A 285 -23.86 8.34 -6.82
CA ILE A 285 -24.08 6.90 -6.67
C ILE A 285 -25.41 6.65 -5.92
N PRO A 286 -26.33 5.84 -6.44
CA PRO A 286 -27.61 5.60 -5.80
C PRO A 286 -27.53 4.87 -4.46
N GLN A 287 -28.56 5.05 -3.60
CA GLN A 287 -28.70 4.45 -2.29
C GLN A 287 -28.66 2.91 -2.33
N TYR A 288 -29.26 2.28 -3.32
CA TYR A 288 -29.29 0.82 -3.46
C TYR A 288 -27.91 0.19 -3.74
N ARG A 289 -26.94 0.98 -4.20
CA ARG A 289 -25.53 0.58 -4.37
C ARG A 289 -24.69 0.94 -3.16
N LEU A 290 -24.87 2.15 -2.64
CA LEU A 290 -24.09 2.67 -1.52
C LEU A 290 -25.05 3.29 -0.49
N PRO A 291 -25.40 2.56 0.58
CA PRO A 291 -26.19 3.09 1.69
C PRO A 291 -25.55 4.33 2.29
N LYS A 292 -26.33 5.44 2.42
CA LYS A 292 -25.77 6.73 2.81
C LYS A 292 -25.51 6.81 4.31
N ILE A 293 -26.52 6.46 5.11
CA ILE A 293 -26.43 6.58 6.57
C ILE A 293 -25.52 5.49 7.14
N GLU A 294 -25.82 4.24 6.83
CA GLU A 294 -25.16 3.09 7.45
C GLU A 294 -23.70 2.95 7.02
N VAL A 295 -23.38 3.30 5.77
CA VAL A 295 -22.04 3.08 5.19
C VAL A 295 -21.27 4.37 4.99
N LEU A 296 -21.79 5.33 4.20
CA LEU A 296 -21.05 6.54 3.89
C LEU A 296 -20.81 7.40 5.13
N ASP A 297 -21.88 7.72 5.87
CA ASP A 297 -21.77 8.52 7.09
C ASP A 297 -21.01 7.76 8.18
N GLY A 298 -21.21 6.45 8.29
CA GLY A 298 -20.46 5.58 9.19
C GLY A 298 -18.96 5.67 8.94
N GLU A 299 -18.49 5.54 7.69
CA GLU A 299 -17.08 5.66 7.38
C GLU A 299 -16.54 7.09 7.55
N TYR A 300 -17.35 8.11 7.25
CA TYR A 300 -16.99 9.53 7.44
C TYR A 300 -16.90 9.93 8.91
N GLN A 301 -17.58 9.21 9.83
CA GLN A 301 -17.35 9.38 11.26
C GLN A 301 -15.89 9.13 11.67
N SER A 302 -15.13 8.33 10.91
CA SER A 302 -13.69 8.19 11.14
C SER A 302 -12.96 9.53 11.06
N ILE A 303 -13.40 10.44 10.19
CA ILE A 303 -12.81 11.79 10.03
C ILE A 303 -13.17 12.67 11.24
N THR A 304 -14.45 12.67 11.65
CA THR A 304 -14.91 13.50 12.79
C THR A 304 -14.36 13.01 14.12
N ARG A 305 -14.25 11.69 14.32
CA ARG A 305 -13.62 11.10 15.51
C ARG A 305 -12.13 11.44 15.63
N LEU A 306 -11.44 11.67 14.50
CA LEU A 306 -10.06 12.19 14.48
C LEU A 306 -9.97 13.71 14.67
N GLY A 307 -11.10 14.40 14.80
CA GLY A 307 -11.18 15.84 15.03
C GLY A 307 -11.37 16.70 13.76
N GLY A 308 -11.64 16.08 12.62
CA GLY A 308 -12.00 16.78 11.38
C GLY A 308 -13.37 17.46 11.49
N ARG A 309 -13.52 18.60 10.82
CA ARG A 309 -14.77 19.39 10.80
C ARG A 309 -15.27 19.55 9.39
N PHE A 310 -16.59 19.36 9.19
CA PHE A 310 -17.26 19.63 7.93
C PHE A 310 -18.02 20.96 8.01
N GLU A 311 -17.81 21.83 7.04
CA GLU A 311 -18.58 23.05 6.80
C GLU A 311 -19.32 22.92 5.48
N CYS A 312 -20.58 22.45 5.53
CA CYS A 312 -21.43 22.22 4.39
C CYS A 312 -22.18 23.49 3.96
N GLY A 313 -22.70 23.51 2.72
CA GLY A 313 -23.34 24.68 2.12
C GLY A 313 -22.39 25.81 1.75
N LYS A 314 -21.09 25.53 1.62
CA LYS A 314 -20.01 26.49 1.36
C LYS A 314 -19.33 26.20 0.04
N MET A 315 -19.60 27.00 -0.97
CA MET A 315 -19.05 26.84 -2.34
C MET A 315 -17.88 27.78 -2.60
N LEU A 316 -16.77 27.19 -3.06
CA LEU A 316 -15.59 27.94 -3.51
C LEU A 316 -15.93 28.85 -4.69
N GLY A 317 -15.48 30.10 -4.63
CA GLY A 317 -15.76 31.12 -5.64
C GLY A 317 -17.08 31.86 -5.47
N ARG A 318 -18.04 31.30 -4.66
CA ARG A 318 -19.30 31.97 -4.31
C ARG A 318 -19.31 32.49 -2.88
N ASP A 319 -19.02 31.64 -1.90
CA ASP A 319 -19.12 31.96 -0.47
C ASP A 319 -17.77 32.35 0.14
N PHE A 320 -16.68 31.89 -0.44
CA PHE A 320 -15.32 32.17 -0.05
C PHE A 320 -14.35 31.94 -1.22
N THR A 321 -13.13 32.49 -1.08
CA THR A 321 -12.03 32.29 -2.02
C THR A 321 -10.84 31.61 -1.37
N VAL A 322 -9.86 31.17 -2.15
CA VAL A 322 -8.58 30.65 -1.63
C VAL A 322 -7.84 31.73 -0.84
N ALA A 323 -7.95 33.01 -1.26
CA ALA A 323 -7.34 34.12 -0.54
C ALA A 323 -7.97 34.33 0.85
N ASP A 324 -9.29 34.17 0.97
CA ASP A 324 -9.98 34.30 2.26
C ASP A 324 -9.52 33.19 3.24
N LEU A 325 -9.33 31.97 2.78
CA LEU A 325 -8.82 30.87 3.61
C LEU A 325 -7.40 31.16 4.11
N LYS A 326 -6.53 31.67 3.24
CA LYS A 326 -5.18 32.08 3.64
C LYS A 326 -5.21 33.22 4.65
N ALA A 327 -6.09 34.20 4.46
CA ALA A 327 -6.30 35.32 5.41
C ALA A 327 -6.85 34.85 6.77
N GLN A 328 -7.64 33.78 6.79
CA GLN A 328 -8.14 33.13 8.02
C GLN A 328 -7.06 32.28 8.73
N GLY A 329 -5.85 32.19 8.18
CA GLY A 329 -4.71 31.50 8.80
C GLY A 329 -4.67 29.99 8.53
N TYR A 330 -5.20 29.52 7.39
CA TYR A 330 -4.93 28.17 6.92
C TYR A 330 -3.53 28.09 6.31
N ASP A 331 -2.69 27.19 6.82
CA ASP A 331 -1.31 27.00 6.36
C ASP A 331 -1.26 26.31 4.97
N GLY A 332 -2.21 25.38 4.72
CA GLY A 332 -2.36 24.67 3.45
C GLY A 332 -3.80 24.64 2.96
N VAL A 333 -4.00 24.63 1.64
CA VAL A 333 -5.32 24.50 1.00
C VAL A 333 -5.27 23.38 -0.03
N VAL A 334 -6.13 22.38 0.14
CA VAL A 334 -6.33 21.27 -0.80
C VAL A 334 -7.62 21.47 -1.55
N VAL A 335 -7.57 21.55 -2.88
CA VAL A 335 -8.75 21.67 -3.74
C VAL A 335 -9.07 20.29 -4.36
N ALA A 336 -10.24 19.75 -4.02
CA ALA A 336 -10.68 18.41 -4.41
C ALA A 336 -12.17 18.39 -4.80
N ILE A 337 -12.60 19.39 -5.56
CA ILE A 337 -14.02 19.63 -5.91
C ILE A 337 -14.57 18.67 -6.97
N GLY A 338 -13.75 17.80 -7.54
CA GLY A 338 -14.17 16.78 -8.52
C GLY A 338 -14.52 17.33 -9.90
N CYS A 339 -15.37 16.59 -10.63
CA CYS A 339 -15.92 16.94 -11.94
C CYS A 339 -17.44 16.86 -11.87
N TYR A 340 -18.14 17.97 -12.16
CA TYR A 340 -19.59 18.06 -12.10
C TYR A 340 -20.23 18.55 -13.40
N ASP A 341 -19.44 19.23 -14.25
CA ASP A 341 -19.95 19.77 -15.52
C ASP A 341 -20.08 18.66 -16.55
N THR A 342 -21.27 18.34 -16.95
CA THR A 342 -21.57 17.27 -17.93
C THR A 342 -21.20 17.73 -19.33
N ASN A 343 -20.62 16.82 -20.13
CA ASN A 343 -20.32 17.11 -21.52
C ASN A 343 -21.60 17.18 -22.35
N ASP A 344 -21.63 18.07 -23.35
CA ASP A 344 -22.72 18.16 -24.31
C ASP A 344 -22.65 17.02 -25.36
N LEU A 345 -23.81 16.62 -25.86
CA LEU A 345 -23.93 15.69 -26.98
C LEU A 345 -23.42 16.34 -28.28
N GLY A 346 -23.52 17.66 -28.39
CA GLY A 346 -23.12 18.44 -29.55
C GLY A 346 -24.03 18.21 -30.78
N ILE A 347 -25.33 17.95 -30.56
CA ILE A 347 -26.30 17.62 -31.58
C ILE A 347 -27.43 18.66 -31.61
N PRO A 348 -28.09 18.88 -32.76
CA PRO A 348 -29.23 19.78 -32.86
C PRO A 348 -30.36 19.39 -31.88
N GLY A 349 -30.94 20.41 -31.22
CA GLY A 349 -32.07 20.23 -30.29
C GLY A 349 -31.68 19.81 -28.90
N GLU A 350 -30.42 19.82 -28.55
CA GLU A 350 -29.94 19.42 -27.20
C GLU A 350 -30.44 20.31 -26.06
N ASP A 351 -30.88 21.53 -26.37
CA ASP A 351 -31.46 22.51 -25.48
C ASP A 351 -32.98 22.32 -25.23
N ALA A 352 -33.59 21.25 -25.75
CA ALA A 352 -34.99 20.99 -25.66
C ALA A 352 -35.40 20.62 -24.21
N ASP A 353 -36.64 21.01 -23.83
CA ASP A 353 -37.27 20.56 -22.57
C ASP A 353 -37.42 19.04 -22.55
N GLY A 354 -36.75 18.39 -21.64
CA GLY A 354 -36.67 16.94 -21.51
C GLY A 354 -35.29 16.34 -21.75
N VAL A 355 -34.28 17.15 -22.18
CA VAL A 355 -32.90 16.77 -22.15
C VAL A 355 -32.32 17.16 -20.79
N ILE A 356 -31.77 16.21 -20.07
CA ILE A 356 -31.38 16.35 -18.66
C ILE A 356 -29.97 15.80 -18.49
N ASP A 357 -29.15 16.50 -17.73
CA ASP A 357 -27.84 15.98 -17.32
C ASP A 357 -28.01 14.80 -16.36
N GLY A 358 -27.34 13.70 -16.65
CA GLY A 358 -27.44 12.49 -15.84
C GLY A 358 -27.01 12.69 -14.38
N LEU A 359 -26.03 13.57 -14.14
CA LEU A 359 -25.62 13.92 -12.77
C LEU A 359 -26.66 14.73 -12.02
N ASP A 360 -27.31 15.73 -12.68
CA ASP A 360 -28.39 16.51 -12.08
C ASP A 360 -29.59 15.61 -11.76
N TYR A 361 -29.86 14.67 -12.64
CA TYR A 361 -30.89 13.66 -12.40
C TYR A 361 -30.59 12.82 -11.14
N LEU A 362 -29.36 12.28 -11.05
CA LEU A 362 -28.94 11.47 -9.89
C LEU A 362 -28.85 12.28 -8.61
N HIS A 363 -28.41 13.54 -8.69
CA HIS A 363 -28.37 14.46 -7.56
C HIS A 363 -29.79 14.72 -7.01
N THR A 364 -30.76 14.97 -7.91
CA THR A 364 -32.16 15.13 -7.55
C THR A 364 -32.72 13.88 -6.86
N ALA A 365 -32.40 12.71 -7.42
CA ALA A 365 -32.82 11.43 -6.84
C ALA A 365 -32.17 11.18 -5.47
N ALA A 366 -30.91 11.56 -5.28
CA ALA A 366 -30.19 11.44 -4.00
C ALA A 366 -30.79 12.32 -2.89
N LEU A 367 -31.44 13.43 -3.25
CA LEU A 367 -32.21 14.28 -2.33
C LEU A 367 -33.59 13.68 -1.98
N GLY A 368 -33.90 12.48 -2.46
CA GLY A 368 -35.22 11.83 -2.25
C GLY A 368 -36.33 12.39 -3.12
N LEU A 369 -36.00 13.13 -4.18
CA LEU A 369 -36.95 13.76 -5.08
C LEU A 369 -37.06 12.98 -6.39
N THR A 370 -38.30 12.91 -6.92
CA THR A 370 -38.53 12.45 -8.29
C THR A 370 -38.38 13.62 -9.26
N TYR A 371 -37.66 13.43 -10.35
CA TYR A 371 -37.55 14.50 -11.33
C TYR A 371 -38.90 14.80 -11.96
N PRO A 372 -39.32 16.08 -12.08
CA PRO A 372 -40.64 16.45 -12.55
C PRO A 372 -40.99 15.81 -13.90
N GLY A 373 -42.14 15.08 -13.97
CA GLY A 373 -42.62 14.38 -15.16
C GLY A 373 -41.83 13.17 -15.59
N HIS A 374 -41.07 12.57 -14.67
CA HIS A 374 -40.28 11.35 -14.94
C HIS A 374 -41.14 10.09 -14.83
N GLU A 375 -42.02 10.03 -13.84
CA GLU A 375 -42.98 8.91 -13.66
C GLU A 375 -43.85 8.74 -14.91
N GLY A 376 -43.95 7.50 -15.38
CA GLY A 376 -44.73 7.14 -16.59
C GLY A 376 -44.08 7.57 -17.93
N SER A 377 -42.94 8.23 -17.92
CA SER A 377 -42.21 8.67 -19.13
C SER A 377 -41.41 7.55 -19.79
N ARG A 378 -41.12 7.70 -21.08
CA ARG A 378 -40.15 6.91 -21.83
C ARG A 378 -38.80 7.61 -21.73
N VAL A 379 -37.82 6.94 -21.21
CA VAL A 379 -36.50 7.50 -20.93
C VAL A 379 -35.44 6.87 -21.82
N VAL A 380 -34.62 7.70 -22.49
CA VAL A 380 -33.42 7.26 -23.19
C VAL A 380 -32.20 7.77 -22.44
N VAL A 381 -31.32 6.85 -22.07
CA VAL A 381 -30.03 7.17 -21.42
C VAL A 381 -28.92 7.00 -22.43
N VAL A 382 -28.12 8.06 -22.65
CA VAL A 382 -27.00 8.06 -23.60
C VAL A 382 -25.70 7.96 -22.85
N GLY A 383 -24.98 6.84 -23.01
CA GLY A 383 -23.70 6.64 -22.36
C GLY A 383 -23.37 5.16 -22.14
N GLY A 384 -22.17 4.86 -21.61
CA GLY A 384 -21.73 3.49 -21.37
C GLY A 384 -20.90 3.35 -20.09
N GLY A 385 -20.88 4.38 -19.23
CA GLY A 385 -20.19 4.35 -17.93
C GLY A 385 -21.16 4.02 -16.78
N TYR A 386 -20.63 3.91 -15.58
CA TYR A 386 -21.41 3.63 -14.36
C TYR A 386 -22.53 4.66 -14.14
N THR A 387 -22.30 5.95 -14.45
CA THR A 387 -23.35 6.97 -14.41
C THR A 387 -24.55 6.62 -15.26
N SER A 388 -24.35 6.05 -16.46
CA SER A 388 -25.46 5.64 -17.31
C SER A 388 -26.21 4.42 -16.77
N MET A 389 -25.52 3.50 -16.09
CA MET A 389 -26.15 2.40 -15.37
C MET A 389 -27.00 2.92 -14.22
N ASP A 390 -26.45 3.82 -13.41
CA ASP A 390 -27.13 4.43 -12.27
C ASP A 390 -28.37 5.23 -12.72
N CYS A 391 -28.25 6.02 -13.80
CA CYS A 391 -29.40 6.71 -14.41
C CYS A 391 -30.47 5.73 -14.86
N SER A 392 -30.10 4.66 -15.56
CA SER A 392 -31.07 3.68 -16.09
C SER A 392 -31.80 2.95 -14.97
N ARG A 393 -31.07 2.41 -14.00
CA ARG A 393 -31.63 1.64 -12.87
C ARG A 393 -32.43 2.53 -11.92
N THR A 394 -32.01 3.78 -11.71
CA THR A 394 -32.80 4.77 -10.94
C THR A 394 -34.07 5.17 -11.66
N SER A 395 -34.04 5.30 -13.00
CA SER A 395 -35.25 5.61 -13.78
C SER A 395 -36.33 4.53 -13.68
N VAL A 396 -35.94 3.25 -13.68
CA VAL A 396 -36.86 2.14 -13.41
C VAL A 396 -37.51 2.29 -12.04
N ARG A 397 -36.73 2.58 -10.99
CA ARG A 397 -37.22 2.76 -9.60
C ARG A 397 -38.09 3.99 -9.44
N GLN A 398 -37.92 5.01 -10.23
CA GLN A 398 -38.74 6.23 -10.24
C GLN A 398 -39.99 6.09 -11.15
N GLY A 399 -40.30 4.87 -11.60
CA GLY A 399 -41.54 4.58 -12.30
C GLY A 399 -41.57 5.01 -13.77
N ALA A 400 -40.43 5.12 -14.44
CA ALA A 400 -40.37 5.30 -15.89
C ALA A 400 -41.10 4.13 -16.58
N LYS A 401 -41.90 4.42 -17.61
CA LYS A 401 -42.66 3.41 -18.35
C LYS A 401 -41.75 2.50 -19.18
N GLU A 402 -40.76 3.09 -19.80
CA GLU A 402 -39.73 2.42 -20.58
C GLU A 402 -38.36 3.10 -20.36
N VAL A 403 -37.31 2.32 -20.19
CA VAL A 403 -35.93 2.83 -20.08
C VAL A 403 -35.09 2.13 -21.13
N THR A 404 -34.41 2.92 -21.98
CA THR A 404 -33.52 2.41 -23.03
C THR A 404 -32.15 3.06 -22.92
N LEU A 405 -31.14 2.26 -22.59
CA LEU A 405 -29.74 2.66 -22.65
C LEU A 405 -29.24 2.56 -24.06
N VAL A 406 -28.51 3.58 -24.54
CA VAL A 406 -27.89 3.57 -25.87
C VAL A 406 -26.40 3.87 -25.76
N TYR A 407 -25.59 2.97 -26.32
CA TYR A 407 -24.14 3.10 -26.33
C TYR A 407 -23.54 3.00 -27.73
N ARG A 408 -22.60 3.89 -28.06
CA ARG A 408 -22.04 4.02 -29.40
C ARG A 408 -21.07 2.92 -29.83
N ARG A 409 -20.67 2.01 -28.90
CA ARG A 409 -19.79 0.87 -29.17
C ARG A 409 -20.48 -0.44 -28.81
N ASP A 410 -19.72 -1.54 -28.82
CA ASP A 410 -20.18 -2.85 -28.37
C ASP A 410 -20.20 -2.92 -26.83
N MET A 411 -20.97 -3.83 -26.28
CA MET A 411 -21.06 -4.11 -24.84
C MET A 411 -19.71 -4.40 -24.23
N LYS A 412 -18.86 -5.19 -24.89
CA LYS A 412 -17.50 -5.54 -24.43
C LYS A 412 -16.55 -4.33 -24.30
N ASP A 413 -16.85 -3.23 -25.01
CA ASP A 413 -16.06 -2.00 -24.95
C ASP A 413 -16.61 -1.00 -23.91
N MET A 414 -17.60 -1.40 -23.15
CA MET A 414 -18.32 -0.56 -22.20
C MET A 414 -17.60 -0.55 -20.85
N PRO A 415 -17.32 0.63 -20.26
CA PRO A 415 -16.71 0.70 -18.93
C PRO A 415 -17.48 0.00 -17.83
N ALA A 416 -18.81 -0.03 -17.92
CA ALA A 416 -19.72 -0.68 -16.96
C ALA A 416 -20.41 -1.92 -17.55
N ALA A 417 -19.68 -2.72 -18.34
CA ALA A 417 -20.21 -3.94 -18.96
C ALA A 417 -20.70 -4.97 -17.94
N ASP A 418 -20.10 -5.01 -16.78
CA ASP A 418 -20.41 -5.89 -15.66
C ASP A 418 -21.82 -5.66 -15.07
N GLU A 419 -22.39 -4.46 -15.20
CA GLU A 419 -23.70 -4.11 -14.66
C GLU A 419 -24.85 -4.16 -15.67
N VAL A 420 -24.55 -4.37 -16.95
CA VAL A 420 -25.58 -4.37 -18.03
C VAL A 420 -26.60 -5.46 -17.82
N HIS A 421 -26.19 -6.63 -17.35
CA HIS A 421 -27.08 -7.76 -17.15
C HIS A 421 -28.13 -7.46 -16.06
N GLU A 422 -27.68 -6.92 -14.93
CA GLU A 422 -28.53 -6.54 -13.82
C GLU A 422 -29.53 -5.43 -14.20
N MET A 423 -29.08 -4.45 -14.99
CA MET A 423 -29.94 -3.40 -15.52
C MET A 423 -31.06 -3.98 -16.41
N ILE A 424 -30.76 -4.96 -17.26
CA ILE A 424 -31.72 -5.63 -18.12
C ILE A 424 -32.71 -6.46 -17.28
N GLU A 425 -32.25 -7.20 -16.28
CA GLU A 425 -33.10 -7.95 -15.37
C GLU A 425 -34.10 -7.04 -14.64
N GLU A 426 -33.73 -5.82 -14.29
CA GLU A 426 -34.56 -4.82 -13.65
C GLU A 426 -35.61 -4.19 -14.61
N GLY A 427 -35.56 -4.50 -15.93
CA GLY A 427 -36.55 -4.12 -16.93
C GLY A 427 -36.12 -3.03 -17.89
N ALA A 428 -34.89 -2.51 -17.83
CA ALA A 428 -34.37 -1.61 -18.84
C ALA A 428 -33.88 -2.37 -20.08
N ARG A 429 -33.77 -1.68 -21.22
CA ARG A 429 -33.24 -2.23 -22.48
C ARG A 429 -31.91 -1.61 -22.82
N ALA A 430 -31.06 -2.31 -23.58
CA ALA A 430 -29.79 -1.79 -24.10
C ALA A 430 -29.72 -1.88 -25.61
N ILE A 431 -29.25 -0.83 -26.24
CA ILE A 431 -28.94 -0.76 -27.69
C ILE A 431 -27.49 -0.37 -27.84
N PHE A 432 -26.72 -1.24 -28.48
CA PHE A 432 -25.30 -1.02 -28.74
C PHE A 432 -25.06 -0.58 -30.17
N GLN A 433 -23.89 -0.01 -30.43
CA GLN A 433 -23.47 0.46 -31.75
C GLN A 433 -24.44 1.48 -32.36
N ALA A 434 -24.90 2.45 -31.55
CA ALA A 434 -25.73 3.55 -31.99
C ALA A 434 -25.29 4.87 -31.37
N GLY A 435 -25.14 5.91 -32.19
CA GLY A 435 -24.78 7.27 -31.78
C GLY A 435 -25.93 8.24 -32.05
N PRO A 436 -26.21 9.19 -31.15
CA PRO A 436 -27.28 10.16 -31.34
C PRO A 436 -26.89 11.19 -32.42
N THR A 437 -27.87 11.65 -33.22
CA THR A 437 -27.67 12.63 -34.31
C THR A 437 -28.46 13.91 -34.13
N ARG A 438 -29.66 13.87 -33.59
CA ARG A 438 -30.47 15.04 -33.27
C ARG A 438 -31.60 14.69 -32.30
N VAL A 439 -31.98 15.64 -31.49
CA VAL A 439 -33.18 15.55 -30.64
C VAL A 439 -34.42 15.90 -31.51
N VAL A 440 -35.46 15.09 -31.40
CA VAL A 440 -36.72 15.34 -32.07
C VAL A 440 -37.69 15.99 -31.07
N THR A 441 -38.21 17.16 -31.43
CA THR A 441 -39.08 17.96 -30.52
C THR A 441 -40.47 18.20 -31.14
N ASP A 442 -41.41 18.51 -30.25
CA ASP A 442 -42.69 19.03 -30.67
C ASP A 442 -42.64 20.56 -30.96
N ALA A 443 -43.80 21.17 -31.25
CA ALA A 443 -43.92 22.60 -31.54
C ALA A 443 -43.58 23.51 -30.33
N ASN A 444 -43.53 22.97 -29.11
CA ASN A 444 -43.20 23.65 -27.87
C ASN A 444 -41.75 23.41 -27.44
N ASN A 445 -40.91 22.92 -28.28
CA ASN A 445 -39.53 22.51 -28.00
C ASN A 445 -39.40 21.45 -26.90
N LYS A 446 -40.41 20.55 -26.76
CA LYS A 446 -40.41 19.45 -25.83
C LYS A 446 -39.94 18.17 -26.55
N VAL A 447 -39.13 17.35 -25.89
CA VAL A 447 -38.62 16.07 -26.42
C VAL A 447 -39.78 15.11 -26.70
N ILE A 448 -39.82 14.55 -27.93
CA ILE A 448 -40.72 13.46 -28.36
C ILE A 448 -39.94 12.25 -28.86
N GLY A 449 -38.63 12.37 -29.07
CA GLY A 449 -37.75 11.31 -29.53
C GLY A 449 -36.32 11.72 -29.65
N LEU A 450 -35.43 10.75 -29.88
CA LEU A 450 -34.02 10.95 -30.19
C LEU A 450 -33.67 10.12 -31.41
N GLU A 451 -33.08 10.78 -32.44
CA GLU A 451 -32.62 10.11 -33.64
C GLU A 451 -31.18 9.60 -33.40
N PHE A 452 -30.96 8.39 -33.87
CA PHE A 452 -29.69 7.70 -33.83
C PHE A 452 -29.26 7.24 -35.22
N ILE A 453 -27.94 7.07 -35.38
CA ILE A 453 -27.36 6.38 -36.54
C ILE A 453 -26.61 5.13 -36.01
N ARG A 454 -26.65 4.04 -36.80
CA ARG A 454 -25.85 2.86 -36.49
C ARG A 454 -24.36 3.20 -36.60
N MET A 455 -23.57 2.64 -35.69
CA MET A 455 -22.12 2.82 -35.65
C MET A 455 -21.43 1.52 -36.08
N GLN A 456 -20.38 1.66 -36.84
CA GLN A 456 -19.44 0.57 -37.17
C GLN A 456 -18.06 0.89 -36.63
N LEU A 457 -17.30 -0.16 -36.28
CA LEU A 457 -15.96 0.06 -35.74
C LEU A 457 -14.97 0.26 -36.90
N GLY A 458 -14.37 1.42 -36.99
CA GLY A 458 -13.32 1.78 -37.93
C GLY A 458 -12.01 1.01 -37.69
N ALA A 459 -10.95 1.40 -38.42
CA ALA A 459 -9.61 0.85 -38.24
C ALA A 459 -9.08 1.15 -36.81
N PRO A 460 -8.27 0.25 -36.23
CA PRO A 460 -7.64 0.50 -34.95
C PRO A 460 -6.65 1.68 -35.02
N ASP A 461 -6.68 2.58 -34.04
CA ASP A 461 -5.68 3.64 -33.90
C ASP A 461 -4.34 3.10 -33.38
N ALA A 462 -3.34 3.98 -33.21
CA ALA A 462 -2.00 3.60 -32.72
C ALA A 462 -2.01 2.91 -31.34
N SER A 463 -3.10 3.04 -30.58
CA SER A 463 -3.29 2.33 -29.30
C SER A 463 -4.05 1.00 -29.44
N GLY A 464 -4.37 0.57 -30.67
CA GLY A 464 -5.18 -0.61 -30.95
C GLY A 464 -6.69 -0.38 -30.78
N ARG A 465 -7.13 0.84 -30.46
CA ARG A 465 -8.52 1.16 -30.17
C ARG A 465 -9.26 1.54 -31.43
N ARG A 466 -10.37 0.85 -31.72
CA ARG A 466 -11.22 1.15 -32.86
C ARG A 466 -12.18 2.29 -32.56
N ARG A 467 -12.20 3.32 -33.41
CA ARG A 467 -13.16 4.42 -33.29
C ARG A 467 -14.49 4.03 -33.89
N PRO A 468 -15.63 4.37 -33.23
CA PRO A 468 -16.93 4.20 -33.85
C PRO A 468 -17.12 5.25 -34.97
N GLU A 469 -17.52 4.79 -36.12
CA GLU A 469 -17.82 5.61 -37.29
C GLU A 469 -19.29 5.45 -37.66
N PRO A 470 -20.01 6.55 -38.01
CA PRO A 470 -21.41 6.46 -38.43
C PRO A 470 -21.57 5.69 -39.74
N ALA A 471 -22.62 4.88 -39.86
CA ALA A 471 -23.01 4.17 -41.05
C ALA A 471 -24.17 4.91 -41.75
N PRO A 472 -23.92 5.75 -42.73
CA PRO A 472 -24.93 6.57 -43.36
C PRO A 472 -26.09 5.74 -43.96
N GLY A 473 -27.33 6.25 -43.84
CA GLY A 473 -28.55 5.55 -44.32
C GLY A 473 -29.11 4.52 -43.37
N THR A 474 -28.61 4.52 -42.08
CA THR A 474 -29.11 3.62 -41.06
C THR A 474 -29.77 4.37 -39.89
N GLU A 475 -30.20 5.59 -40.15
CA GLU A 475 -30.83 6.45 -39.18
C GLU A 475 -32.16 5.86 -38.68
N PHE A 476 -32.40 5.98 -37.37
CA PHE A 476 -33.64 5.54 -36.76
C PHE A 476 -33.99 6.39 -35.55
N ILE A 477 -35.27 6.50 -35.19
CA ILE A 477 -35.75 7.28 -34.07
C ILE A 477 -36.21 6.35 -32.96
N ILE A 478 -35.82 6.67 -31.74
CA ILE A 478 -36.39 6.10 -30.51
C ILE A 478 -37.30 7.16 -29.92
N GLU A 479 -38.58 6.84 -29.85
CA GLU A 479 -39.55 7.72 -29.20
C GLU A 479 -39.26 7.78 -27.69
N CYS A 480 -39.14 8.98 -27.17
CA CYS A 480 -38.88 9.21 -25.74
C CYS A 480 -39.40 10.57 -25.28
N ASP A 481 -39.69 10.67 -24.00
CA ASP A 481 -40.18 11.90 -23.37
C ASP A 481 -39.05 12.58 -22.59
N ARG A 482 -37.96 11.84 -22.27
CA ARG A 482 -36.78 12.30 -21.55
C ARG A 482 -35.49 11.68 -22.11
N ILE A 483 -34.45 12.48 -22.13
CA ILE A 483 -33.08 12.06 -22.52
C ILE A 483 -32.15 12.37 -21.36
N LEU A 484 -31.45 11.37 -20.81
CA LEU A 484 -30.43 11.52 -19.78
C LEU A 484 -29.04 11.43 -20.41
N LYS A 485 -28.28 12.52 -20.34
CA LYS A 485 -26.89 12.58 -20.86
C LYS A 485 -25.92 12.03 -19.83
N ALA A 486 -25.23 10.94 -20.12
CA ALA A 486 -24.23 10.32 -19.25
C ALA A 486 -22.93 10.01 -20.02
N ILE A 487 -22.41 11.01 -20.76
CA ILE A 487 -21.32 10.88 -21.72
C ILE A 487 -19.98 11.42 -21.21
N GLY A 488 -19.84 11.60 -19.92
CA GLY A 488 -18.64 12.10 -19.26
C GLY A 488 -18.82 13.53 -18.72
N GLN A 489 -17.86 13.95 -17.93
CA GLN A 489 -17.93 15.18 -17.15
C GLN A 489 -16.55 15.83 -16.96
N GLY A 490 -16.52 17.14 -16.70
CA GLY A 490 -15.37 17.97 -16.43
C GLY A 490 -15.47 18.72 -15.10
N PRO A 491 -14.39 19.36 -14.66
CA PRO A 491 -14.40 20.21 -13.48
C PRO A 491 -14.85 21.63 -13.81
N ASP A 492 -15.61 22.27 -12.92
CA ASP A 492 -15.83 23.71 -12.94
C ASP A 492 -14.57 24.44 -12.44
N MET A 493 -13.96 25.25 -13.30
CA MET A 493 -12.78 26.05 -13.00
C MET A 493 -13.07 27.56 -12.92
N THR A 494 -14.32 27.98 -12.89
CA THR A 494 -14.70 29.42 -12.83
C THR A 494 -14.16 30.12 -11.59
N TRP A 495 -14.06 29.40 -10.46
CA TRP A 495 -13.49 29.89 -9.20
C TRP A 495 -12.02 30.31 -9.31
N ALA A 496 -11.26 29.74 -10.26
CA ALA A 496 -9.83 30.01 -10.41
C ALA A 496 -9.55 31.45 -10.89
N SER A 497 -10.54 32.11 -11.44
CA SER A 497 -10.47 33.56 -11.85
C SER A 497 -10.73 34.54 -10.70
N VAL A 498 -11.14 34.03 -9.51
CA VAL A 498 -11.57 34.85 -8.37
C VAL A 498 -10.74 34.52 -7.13
N GLY A 499 -9.81 35.37 -6.74
CA GLY A 499 -9.02 35.25 -5.53
C GLY A 499 -8.12 33.99 -5.47
N ALA A 500 -7.79 33.40 -6.63
CA ALA A 500 -6.94 32.25 -6.78
C ALA A 500 -5.81 32.47 -7.80
N GLU A 501 -5.22 33.66 -7.79
CA GLU A 501 -4.13 34.02 -8.68
C GLU A 501 -2.97 33.04 -8.56
N GLY A 502 -2.44 32.61 -9.68
CA GLY A 502 -1.37 31.57 -9.75
C GLY A 502 -1.88 30.13 -9.91
N VAL A 503 -3.19 29.87 -9.74
CA VAL A 503 -3.78 28.59 -10.11
C VAL A 503 -4.09 28.58 -11.60
N ALA A 504 -3.40 27.73 -12.35
CA ALA A 504 -3.56 27.63 -13.79
C ALA A 504 -4.41 26.43 -14.18
N THR A 505 -5.00 26.48 -15.37
CA THR A 505 -5.71 25.37 -16.00
C THR A 505 -4.87 24.69 -17.08
N THR A 506 -5.11 23.43 -17.32
CA THR A 506 -4.56 22.67 -18.45
C THR A 506 -5.37 22.99 -19.72
N LYS A 507 -4.87 22.55 -20.89
CA LYS A 507 -5.61 22.68 -22.17
C LYS A 507 -6.98 21.98 -22.15
N ASN A 508 -7.17 21.00 -21.25
CA ASN A 508 -8.41 20.24 -21.11
C ASN A 508 -9.31 20.80 -19.99
N GLY A 509 -9.13 22.05 -19.57
CA GLY A 509 -9.95 22.71 -18.56
C GLY A 509 -9.77 22.19 -17.12
N ARG A 510 -8.72 21.42 -16.82
CA ARG A 510 -8.47 20.86 -15.48
C ARG A 510 -7.49 21.72 -14.69
N MET A 511 -7.51 21.63 -13.37
CA MET A 511 -6.51 22.30 -12.54
C MET A 511 -5.10 21.78 -12.86
N LYS A 512 -4.18 22.69 -13.13
CA LYS A 512 -2.78 22.35 -13.32
C LYS A 512 -2.09 22.23 -11.96
N ALA A 513 -1.75 21.00 -11.57
CA ALA A 513 -0.94 20.72 -10.39
C ALA A 513 0.14 19.69 -10.74
N ASP A 514 1.25 19.73 -10.04
CA ASP A 514 2.36 18.79 -10.25
C ASP A 514 1.91 17.35 -9.96
N ALA A 515 2.39 16.41 -10.74
CA ALA A 515 1.95 15.01 -10.66
C ALA A 515 2.37 14.31 -9.36
N VAL A 516 3.43 14.77 -8.72
CA VAL A 516 4.04 14.15 -7.54
C VAL A 516 3.84 15.00 -6.29
N THR A 517 4.09 16.30 -6.38
CA THR A 517 3.97 17.23 -5.25
C THR A 517 2.56 17.78 -5.08
N PHE A 518 1.66 17.57 -6.06
CA PHE A 518 0.28 18.07 -6.06
C PHE A 518 0.14 19.61 -5.97
N GLN A 519 1.25 20.33 -5.93
CA GLN A 519 1.27 21.78 -5.79
C GLN A 519 0.83 22.45 -7.09
N SER A 520 -0.01 23.47 -6.97
CA SER A 520 -0.36 24.36 -8.06
C SER A 520 0.73 25.43 -8.28
N GLY A 521 0.50 26.35 -9.22
CA GLY A 521 1.36 27.54 -9.38
C GLY A 521 1.31 28.54 -8.21
N ARG A 522 0.37 28.35 -7.26
CA ARG A 522 0.22 29.19 -6.06
C ARG A 522 0.75 28.44 -4.84
N ASP A 523 1.60 29.12 -4.06
CA ASP A 523 2.22 28.53 -2.87
C ASP A 523 1.20 28.09 -1.82
N GLY A 524 1.40 26.88 -1.27
CA GLY A 524 0.54 26.27 -0.27
C GLY A 524 -0.87 25.92 -0.77
N VAL A 525 -1.08 25.82 -2.10
CA VAL A 525 -2.33 25.40 -2.73
C VAL A 525 -2.09 24.15 -3.57
N PHE A 526 -2.83 23.09 -3.25
CA PHE A 526 -2.69 21.76 -3.84
C PHE A 526 -3.97 21.32 -4.53
N GLY A 527 -3.87 20.48 -5.55
CA GLY A 527 -5.03 19.94 -6.26
C GLY A 527 -4.97 18.43 -6.39
N CYS A 528 -6.06 17.73 -6.11
CA CYS A 528 -6.13 16.26 -6.23
C CYS A 528 -7.48 15.76 -6.72
N GLY A 529 -7.53 14.45 -7.03
CA GLY A 529 -8.70 13.76 -7.53
C GLY A 529 -9.08 14.16 -8.96
N ASP A 530 -10.35 14.07 -9.28
CA ASP A 530 -10.87 14.29 -10.62
C ASP A 530 -10.65 15.71 -11.13
N LEU A 531 -10.58 16.71 -10.23
CA LEU A 531 -10.24 18.08 -10.57
C LEU A 531 -8.93 18.17 -11.38
N ARG A 532 -7.95 17.38 -11.05
CA ARG A 532 -6.63 17.33 -11.69
C ARG A 532 -6.56 16.26 -12.80
N ASN A 533 -7.09 15.07 -12.53
CA ASN A 533 -6.94 13.93 -13.42
C ASN A 533 -8.06 13.82 -14.47
N GLY A 534 -9.22 14.48 -14.28
CA GLY A 534 -10.48 14.24 -14.94
C GLY A 534 -11.24 13.11 -14.25
N ALA A 535 -12.44 12.81 -14.71
CA ALA A 535 -13.28 11.78 -14.11
C ALA A 535 -12.57 10.41 -14.10
N THR A 536 -12.39 9.85 -12.90
CA THR A 536 -11.70 8.57 -12.63
C THR A 536 -12.55 7.67 -11.74
N THR A 537 -11.99 6.56 -11.27
CA THR A 537 -12.66 5.68 -10.31
C THR A 537 -12.52 6.21 -8.89
N VAL A 538 -13.45 5.82 -8.01
CA VAL A 538 -13.43 6.21 -6.59
C VAL A 538 -12.10 5.80 -5.92
N VAL A 539 -11.60 4.59 -6.21
CA VAL A 539 -10.32 4.12 -5.66
C VAL A 539 -9.13 4.95 -6.14
N ALA A 540 -9.14 5.41 -7.39
CA ALA A 540 -8.08 6.27 -7.93
C ALA A 540 -8.11 7.66 -7.26
N SER A 541 -9.30 8.24 -7.08
CA SER A 541 -9.48 9.52 -6.38
C SER A 541 -9.06 9.44 -4.91
N ILE A 542 -9.37 8.36 -4.19
CA ILE A 542 -8.91 8.12 -2.81
C ILE A 542 -7.38 8.03 -2.76
N ALA A 543 -6.78 7.29 -3.67
CA ALA A 543 -5.32 7.16 -3.75
C ALA A 543 -4.63 8.50 -4.02
N ASP A 544 -5.23 9.31 -4.90
CA ASP A 544 -4.71 10.65 -5.23
C ASP A 544 -4.81 11.59 -4.02
N GLY A 545 -5.94 11.58 -3.30
CA GLY A 545 -6.12 12.34 -2.05
C GLY A 545 -5.11 11.98 -0.97
N ARG A 546 -4.84 10.68 -0.77
CA ARG A 546 -3.80 10.21 0.15
C ARG A 546 -2.41 10.72 -0.22
N ARG A 547 -2.01 10.60 -1.49
CA ARG A 547 -0.71 11.09 -1.97
C ARG A 547 -0.59 12.60 -1.82
N CYS A 548 -1.68 13.34 -2.08
CA CYS A 548 -1.75 14.76 -1.85
C CYS A 548 -1.55 15.09 -0.36
N ALA A 549 -2.18 14.36 0.55
CA ALA A 549 -2.01 14.57 1.99
C ALA A 549 -0.54 14.45 2.42
N TYR A 550 0.19 13.47 1.90
CA TYR A 550 1.62 13.32 2.20
C TYR A 550 2.46 14.48 1.65
N ALA A 551 2.12 15.00 0.49
CA ALA A 551 2.79 16.18 -0.07
C ALA A 551 2.51 17.44 0.74
N VAL A 552 1.26 17.62 1.19
CA VAL A 552 0.85 18.74 2.06
C VAL A 552 1.54 18.65 3.42
N ASP A 553 1.56 17.47 4.05
CA ASP A 553 2.25 17.25 5.32
C ASP A 553 3.74 17.62 5.21
N ALA A 554 4.40 17.17 4.17
CA ALA A 554 5.80 17.49 3.95
C ALA A 554 6.05 19.00 3.70
N TYR A 555 5.17 19.65 2.95
CA TYR A 555 5.21 21.12 2.77
C TYR A 555 5.09 21.84 4.11
N LEU A 556 4.13 21.45 4.94
CA LEU A 556 3.87 22.05 6.25
C LEU A 556 5.02 21.82 7.26
N GLN A 557 5.78 20.75 7.08
CA GLN A 557 7.00 20.47 7.83
C GLN A 557 8.23 21.20 7.28
N GLY A 558 8.09 21.95 6.18
CA GLY A 558 9.19 22.66 5.54
C GLY A 558 10.21 21.77 4.82
N LEU A 559 9.81 20.55 4.45
CA LEU A 559 10.65 19.63 3.69
C LEU A 559 10.73 20.03 2.22
N ASP A 560 11.86 19.77 1.57
CA ASP A 560 11.98 20.00 0.14
C ASP A 560 11.07 19.03 -0.65
N LEU A 561 10.11 19.60 -1.37
CA LEU A 561 9.16 18.84 -2.19
C LEU A 561 9.85 18.09 -3.36
N SER A 562 11.06 18.51 -3.78
CA SER A 562 11.84 17.79 -4.78
C SER A 562 12.32 16.43 -4.23
N GLU A 563 12.64 16.35 -2.93
CA GLU A 563 12.97 15.09 -2.27
C GLU A 563 11.76 14.17 -2.15
N ILE A 564 10.55 14.72 -2.00
CA ILE A 564 9.32 13.93 -2.00
C ILE A 564 9.10 13.31 -3.36
N ARG A 565 9.39 14.03 -4.44
CA ARG A 565 9.35 13.47 -5.79
C ARG A 565 10.22 12.22 -5.88
N ASN A 566 11.45 12.28 -5.39
CA ASN A 566 12.36 11.14 -5.35
C ASN A 566 11.82 10.00 -4.47
N ARG A 567 11.26 10.32 -3.30
CA ARG A 567 10.68 9.33 -2.37
C ARG A 567 9.44 8.65 -2.94
N GLN A 568 8.55 9.38 -3.59
CA GLN A 568 7.35 8.80 -4.21
C GLN A 568 7.70 7.96 -5.43
N THR A 569 8.67 8.39 -6.23
CA THR A 569 9.21 7.58 -7.33
C THR A 569 9.86 6.28 -6.83
N LEU A 570 10.51 6.33 -5.65
CA LEU A 570 11.07 5.15 -4.98
C LEU A 570 10.00 4.24 -4.35
N ALA A 571 8.86 4.81 -3.98
CA ALA A 571 7.74 4.09 -3.39
C ALA A 571 6.74 3.56 -4.43
N GLU A 572 6.81 4.04 -5.68
CA GLU A 572 6.01 3.49 -6.77
C GLU A 572 6.35 2.01 -6.98
N PRO A 573 5.35 1.20 -7.35
CA PRO A 573 5.60 -0.19 -7.64
C PRO A 573 6.64 -0.27 -8.74
N GLN A 574 7.76 -0.88 -8.41
CA GLN A 574 8.83 -1.11 -9.36
C GLN A 574 8.34 -2.08 -10.43
N PRO A 575 8.95 -2.05 -11.62
CA PRO A 575 8.55 -2.89 -12.72
C PRO A 575 8.40 -4.34 -12.26
N GLU A 576 7.38 -4.96 -12.79
CA GLU A 576 6.95 -6.31 -12.50
C GLU A 576 8.12 -7.28 -12.59
N PHE A 577 8.76 -7.60 -11.48
CA PHE A 577 9.60 -8.76 -11.36
C PHE A 577 8.65 -9.97 -11.30
N LEU A 578 8.29 -10.44 -12.47
CA LEU A 578 7.27 -11.48 -12.60
C LEU A 578 7.89 -12.85 -12.34
N SER A 579 7.44 -13.53 -11.31
CA SER A 579 7.62 -14.97 -11.23
C SER A 579 6.80 -15.62 -12.34
N ILE A 580 7.42 -16.50 -13.11
CA ILE A 580 6.76 -17.30 -14.14
C ILE A 580 6.44 -18.73 -13.66
N VAL A 581 6.74 -19.05 -12.39
CA VAL A 581 6.44 -20.37 -11.82
C VAL A 581 4.94 -20.54 -11.69
N PRO A 582 4.34 -21.51 -12.40
CA PRO A 582 2.92 -21.76 -12.28
C PRO A 582 2.57 -22.36 -10.92
N PHE A 583 1.39 -22.03 -10.41
CA PHE A 583 0.84 -22.65 -9.19
C PHE A 583 0.16 -23.97 -9.54
N THR A 584 0.94 -25.02 -9.78
CA THR A 584 0.43 -26.31 -10.26
C THR A 584 -0.07 -27.26 -9.15
N ALA A 585 0.32 -26.99 -7.91
CA ALA A 585 0.03 -27.86 -6.76
C ALA A 585 -1.18 -27.42 -5.91
N GLU A 586 -1.81 -26.28 -6.26
CA GLU A 586 -2.89 -25.73 -5.46
C GLU A 586 -4.23 -26.45 -5.70
N VAL A 587 -5.00 -26.61 -4.62
CA VAL A 587 -6.35 -27.20 -4.68
C VAL A 587 -7.30 -26.23 -5.37
N LYS A 588 -8.06 -26.73 -6.34
CA LYS A 588 -9.10 -25.98 -7.04
C LYS A 588 -10.33 -25.81 -6.18
N GLU A 589 -10.75 -24.59 -5.97
CA GLU A 589 -11.97 -24.24 -5.22
C GLU A 589 -12.71 -23.14 -5.99
N PRO A 590 -14.03 -23.22 -6.14
CA PRO A 590 -14.79 -22.21 -6.89
C PRO A 590 -14.78 -20.88 -6.15
N ARG A 591 -14.72 -19.79 -6.92
CA ARG A 591 -14.90 -18.43 -6.39
C ARG A 591 -16.31 -18.27 -5.78
N LEU A 592 -16.38 -17.73 -4.58
CA LEU A 592 -17.63 -17.31 -3.99
C LEU A 592 -18.11 -15.99 -4.63
N ARG A 593 -19.39 -15.93 -4.94
CA ARG A 593 -20.02 -14.73 -5.51
C ARG A 593 -21.07 -14.20 -4.53
N LEU A 594 -21.19 -12.88 -4.45
CA LEU A 594 -22.27 -12.27 -3.69
C LEU A 594 -23.61 -12.68 -4.29
N LYS A 595 -24.58 -12.92 -3.42
CA LYS A 595 -25.97 -13.11 -3.81
C LYS A 595 -26.63 -11.74 -3.96
N ALA A 596 -27.54 -11.63 -4.91
CA ALA A 596 -28.34 -10.43 -5.08
C ALA A 596 -29.80 -10.72 -4.75
N LEU A 597 -30.53 -9.69 -4.30
CA LEU A 597 -32.00 -9.77 -4.19
C LEU A 597 -32.60 -10.06 -5.58
N PRO A 598 -33.70 -10.80 -5.66
CA PRO A 598 -34.40 -11.03 -6.91
C PRO A 598 -34.74 -9.71 -7.62
N ALA A 599 -34.65 -9.69 -8.96
CA ALA A 599 -34.87 -8.47 -9.74
C ALA A 599 -36.22 -7.81 -9.49
N GLU A 600 -37.29 -8.63 -9.29
CA GLU A 600 -38.63 -8.14 -8.99
C GLU A 600 -38.77 -7.45 -7.62
N GLU A 601 -37.87 -7.77 -6.68
CA GLU A 601 -37.83 -7.11 -5.37
C GLU A 601 -36.97 -5.84 -5.49
N ARG A 602 -35.73 -5.96 -5.96
CA ARG A 602 -34.71 -4.90 -5.94
C ARG A 602 -35.03 -3.70 -6.85
N LYS A 603 -35.87 -3.88 -7.90
CA LYS A 603 -36.26 -2.80 -8.82
C LYS A 603 -37.29 -1.82 -8.25
N ASN A 604 -37.91 -2.16 -7.14
CA ASN A 604 -39.02 -1.40 -6.58
C ASN A 604 -38.63 -0.52 -5.39
N ASP A 605 -37.40 -0.65 -4.89
CA ASP A 605 -36.95 0.11 -3.74
C ASP A 605 -35.47 0.54 -3.87
N TYR A 606 -34.97 1.21 -2.84
CA TYR A 606 -33.59 1.69 -2.75
C TYR A 606 -32.77 0.92 -1.70
N ILE A 607 -33.23 -0.25 -1.27
CA ILE A 607 -32.49 -1.12 -0.35
C ILE A 607 -31.26 -1.68 -1.08
N GLN A 608 -30.19 -1.85 -0.35
CA GLN A 608 -28.99 -2.45 -0.90
C GLN A 608 -29.29 -3.85 -1.44
N TYR A 609 -29.03 -4.06 -2.73
CA TYR A 609 -29.44 -5.29 -3.41
C TYR A 609 -28.46 -6.45 -3.28
N GLU A 610 -27.16 -6.16 -3.12
CA GLU A 610 -26.15 -7.19 -2.90
C GLU A 610 -26.12 -7.64 -1.43
N ILE A 611 -26.24 -8.93 -1.20
CA ILE A 611 -26.19 -9.55 0.13
C ILE A 611 -24.71 -9.81 0.47
N PRO A 612 -24.17 -9.23 1.56
CA PRO A 612 -22.78 -9.42 1.94
C PRO A 612 -22.48 -10.88 2.33
N TYR A 613 -21.21 -11.25 2.28
CA TYR A 613 -20.75 -12.55 2.78
C TYR A 613 -21.10 -12.73 4.26
N THR A 614 -21.33 -13.99 4.63
CA THR A 614 -21.25 -14.44 6.01
C THR A 614 -19.80 -14.63 6.46
N LYS A 615 -19.57 -14.71 7.78
CA LYS A 615 -18.23 -14.96 8.33
C LYS A 615 -17.54 -16.22 7.74
N PRO A 616 -18.19 -17.40 7.65
CA PRO A 616 -17.57 -18.56 7.00
C PRO A 616 -17.24 -18.34 5.53
N GLU A 617 -18.11 -17.66 4.77
CA GLU A 617 -17.90 -17.40 3.34
C GLU A 617 -16.68 -16.51 3.10
N VAL A 618 -16.53 -15.41 3.85
CA VAL A 618 -15.36 -14.53 3.68
C VAL A 618 -14.06 -15.21 4.10
N MET A 619 -14.09 -16.04 5.15
CA MET A 619 -12.93 -16.81 5.56
C MET A 619 -12.53 -17.83 4.50
N ALA A 620 -13.49 -18.57 3.94
CA ALA A 620 -13.25 -19.54 2.87
C ALA A 620 -12.68 -18.89 1.61
N GLU A 621 -13.30 -17.80 1.13
CA GLU A 621 -12.82 -17.07 -0.04
C GLU A 621 -11.41 -16.49 0.18
N SER A 622 -11.14 -15.95 1.37
CA SER A 622 -9.83 -15.38 1.71
C SER A 622 -8.73 -16.43 1.79
N THR A 623 -9.06 -17.66 2.19
CA THR A 623 -8.11 -18.80 2.27
C THR A 623 -7.63 -19.23 0.88
N ARG A 624 -8.40 -19.01 -0.18
CA ARG A 624 -8.00 -19.28 -1.56
C ARG A 624 -6.81 -18.42 -2.04
N CYS A 625 -6.46 -17.34 -1.33
CA CYS A 625 -5.38 -16.43 -1.72
C CYS A 625 -4.02 -17.14 -1.70
N LEU A 626 -3.29 -17.09 -2.82
CA LEU A 626 -1.98 -17.69 -3.00
C LEU A 626 -0.84 -16.97 -2.27
N GLN A 627 -1.11 -15.87 -1.58
CA GLN A 627 -0.12 -15.07 -0.84
C GLN A 627 1.14 -14.75 -1.69
N CYS A 628 0.94 -14.25 -2.91
CA CYS A 628 1.99 -13.99 -3.90
C CYS A 628 3.01 -12.90 -3.51
N THR A 629 2.93 -12.33 -2.32
CA THR A 629 3.83 -11.28 -1.84
C THR A 629 5.12 -11.86 -1.28
N CYS A 630 6.19 -11.05 -1.30
CA CYS A 630 7.40 -11.37 -0.56
C CYS A 630 7.29 -10.86 0.89
N GLU A 631 7.36 -11.76 1.85
CA GLU A 631 7.32 -11.41 3.28
C GLU A 631 8.53 -10.55 3.71
N ALA A 632 9.63 -10.59 2.95
CA ALA A 632 10.84 -9.80 3.19
C ALA A 632 10.79 -8.37 2.61
N ILE A 633 9.66 -7.92 2.09
CA ILE A 633 9.55 -6.64 1.35
C ILE A 633 10.09 -5.43 2.12
N GLY A 634 9.99 -5.45 3.46
CA GLY A 634 10.42 -4.36 4.33
C GLY A 634 11.92 -4.32 4.63
N PHE A 635 12.65 -5.44 4.43
CA PHE A 635 14.06 -5.56 4.81
C PHE A 635 14.97 -6.19 3.74
N CYS A 636 14.46 -6.45 2.55
CA CYS A 636 15.21 -7.05 1.45
C CYS A 636 16.24 -6.06 0.88
N ASP A 637 17.54 -6.34 1.06
CA ASP A 637 18.63 -5.53 0.53
C ASP A 637 18.64 -5.53 -1.00
N LEU A 638 18.30 -6.65 -1.64
CA LEU A 638 18.21 -6.74 -3.10
C LEU A 638 17.19 -5.75 -3.66
N ARG A 639 15.97 -5.72 -3.06
CA ARG A 639 14.93 -4.77 -3.45
C ARG A 639 15.35 -3.32 -3.22
N ARG A 640 15.94 -3.03 -2.06
CA ARG A 640 16.41 -1.69 -1.71
C ARG A 640 17.42 -1.18 -2.73
N LEU A 641 18.43 -1.99 -3.04
CA LEU A 641 19.44 -1.64 -4.02
C LEU A 641 18.87 -1.56 -5.45
N GLY A 642 17.95 -2.44 -5.81
CA GLY A 642 17.26 -2.38 -7.10
C GLY A 642 16.55 -1.05 -7.32
N ILE A 643 15.87 -0.54 -6.28
CA ILE A 643 15.22 0.78 -6.30
C ILE A 643 16.27 1.90 -6.41
N GLU A 644 17.32 1.86 -5.58
CA GLU A 644 18.38 2.87 -5.54
C GLU A 644 19.10 3.03 -6.88
N TYR A 645 19.37 1.92 -7.56
CA TYR A 645 20.06 1.91 -8.85
C TYR A 645 19.13 2.00 -10.07
N GLY A 646 17.81 2.08 -9.85
CA GLY A 646 16.82 2.19 -10.93
C GLY A 646 16.85 1.00 -11.88
N THR A 647 17.04 -0.22 -11.35
CA THR A 647 17.09 -1.44 -12.14
C THR A 647 15.73 -1.75 -12.75
N THR A 648 15.72 -2.09 -14.03
CA THR A 648 14.55 -2.56 -14.72
C THR A 648 14.89 -3.74 -15.61
N LEU A 649 14.10 -4.81 -15.62
CA LEU A 649 14.28 -5.91 -16.59
C LEU A 649 14.13 -5.44 -18.05
N LYS A 650 13.42 -4.34 -18.27
CA LYS A 650 13.28 -3.70 -19.59
C LYS A 650 14.54 -2.98 -20.06
N THR A 651 15.43 -2.60 -19.16
CA THR A 651 16.69 -1.94 -19.50
C THR A 651 17.65 -2.95 -20.15
N LEU A 652 17.64 -4.21 -19.69
CA LEU A 652 18.39 -5.29 -20.35
C LEU A 652 17.96 -5.50 -21.82
N GLU A 653 16.70 -5.22 -22.16
CA GLU A 653 16.22 -5.28 -23.55
C GLU A 653 16.70 -4.15 -24.43
N LYS A 654 16.90 -2.94 -23.88
CA LYS A 654 17.17 -1.74 -24.67
C LYS A 654 18.65 -1.36 -24.78
N ASP A 655 19.39 -1.47 -23.69
CA ASP A 655 20.69 -0.83 -23.56
C ASP A 655 21.88 -1.72 -23.94
N HIS A 656 21.70 -3.03 -24.02
CA HIS A 656 22.81 -3.97 -24.26
C HIS A 656 22.80 -4.63 -25.63
N HIS A 657 22.04 -4.22 -26.45
CA HIS A 657 21.85 -4.76 -27.67
C HIS A 657 21.93 -4.24 -28.90
N GLY A 658 22.92 -4.18 -29.35
CA GLY A 658 23.22 -4.58 -30.71
C GLY A 658 23.38 -6.11 -31.00
N GLY A 659 23.12 -6.94 -30.10
CA GLY A 659 23.39 -8.37 -30.28
C GLY A 659 22.21 -9.32 -29.97
N ALA A 660 21.92 -10.20 -30.92
CA ALA A 660 20.86 -11.21 -30.84
C ALA A 660 21.00 -12.25 -29.71
N GLY A 661 22.10 -12.19 -28.92
CA GLY A 661 22.33 -13.17 -27.84
C GLY A 661 21.57 -12.94 -26.56
N PHE A 662 21.25 -11.68 -26.24
CA PHE A 662 20.57 -11.34 -25.00
C PHE A 662 19.04 -11.41 -25.09
N ARG A 663 18.47 -11.31 -26.31
CA ARG A 663 17.04 -11.64 -26.52
C ARG A 663 16.67 -13.02 -26.03
N SER A 664 17.61 -13.97 -26.06
CA SER A 664 17.35 -15.31 -25.57
C SER A 664 17.28 -15.44 -24.06
N ILE A 665 17.84 -14.49 -23.31
CA ILE A 665 17.74 -14.49 -21.83
C ILE A 665 16.42 -13.89 -21.38
N THR A 666 15.87 -12.94 -22.13
CA THR A 666 14.60 -12.30 -21.80
C THR A 666 13.38 -13.01 -22.40
N GLU A 667 13.50 -13.61 -23.60
CA GLU A 667 12.43 -14.38 -24.26
C GLU A 667 12.38 -15.85 -23.82
N ASN A 668 13.55 -16.42 -23.50
CA ASN A 668 13.66 -17.68 -22.79
C ASN A 668 14.22 -17.36 -21.42
N ARG A 669 13.45 -16.72 -20.55
CA ARG A 669 13.75 -16.79 -19.15
C ARG A 669 14.17 -18.20 -18.87
N TRP A 670 15.41 -18.37 -18.40
CA TRP A 670 16.01 -19.64 -18.09
C TRP A 670 15.00 -20.55 -17.43
N THR A 671 14.21 -21.26 -18.24
CA THR A 671 13.25 -22.23 -17.76
C THR A 671 13.95 -23.36 -17.02
N GLY A 672 15.29 -23.46 -17.16
CA GLY A 672 16.08 -24.38 -16.39
C GLY A 672 16.38 -23.96 -14.94
N ALA A 673 16.35 -22.66 -14.64
CA ALA A 673 16.48 -22.16 -13.26
C ALA A 673 15.16 -22.10 -12.49
N ASN A 674 14.04 -22.29 -13.17
CA ASN A 674 12.74 -22.41 -12.54
C ASN A 674 12.54 -23.82 -12.00
N HIS A 675 13.25 -24.15 -10.94
CA HIS A 675 12.94 -25.32 -10.17
C HIS A 675 11.68 -25.08 -9.37
N ASP A 676 10.82 -26.09 -9.27
CA ASP A 676 9.72 -26.15 -8.31
C ASP A 676 10.33 -26.20 -6.90
N TYR A 677 10.82 -25.05 -6.43
CA TYR A 677 11.35 -24.93 -5.08
C TYR A 677 10.20 -24.98 -4.09
N ILE A 678 10.12 -26.09 -3.39
CA ILE A 678 9.13 -26.27 -2.33
C ILE A 678 9.52 -25.36 -1.16
N ARG A 679 8.59 -24.52 -0.76
CA ARG A 679 8.67 -23.73 0.47
C ARG A 679 8.80 -24.70 1.65
N ASP A 680 9.85 -24.57 2.43
CA ASP A 680 10.07 -25.39 3.62
C ASP A 680 9.62 -24.63 4.87
N ASP A 681 8.46 -25.02 5.37
CA ASP A 681 7.84 -24.49 6.59
C ASP A 681 7.93 -25.46 7.77
N SER A 682 8.73 -26.51 7.64
CA SER A 682 8.87 -27.58 8.64
C SER A 682 9.50 -27.10 9.94
N HIS A 683 10.49 -26.19 9.86
CA HIS A 683 11.24 -25.72 11.02
C HIS A 683 10.41 -24.79 11.92
N ALA A 684 10.58 -24.96 13.22
CA ALA A 684 9.81 -24.23 14.22
C ALA A 684 10.00 -22.69 14.16
N PHE A 685 11.19 -22.18 13.81
CA PHE A 685 11.55 -20.75 13.92
C PHE A 685 11.98 -20.10 12.61
N ILE A 686 12.29 -20.90 11.60
CA ILE A 686 12.84 -20.42 10.34
C ILE A 686 11.95 -20.86 9.21
N LEU A 687 11.58 -19.92 8.36
CA LEU A 687 10.95 -20.19 7.07
C LEU A 687 12.02 -20.17 5.99
N ARG A 688 12.05 -21.21 5.16
CA ARG A 688 12.93 -21.32 4.00
C ARG A 688 12.12 -21.22 2.72
N GLU A 689 12.46 -20.24 1.88
CA GLU A 689 11.85 -19.97 0.58
C GLU A 689 12.92 -19.95 -0.51
N PRO A 690 13.32 -21.11 -1.04
CA PRO A 690 14.44 -21.21 -1.97
C PRO A 690 14.28 -20.36 -3.24
N SER A 691 13.05 -20.16 -3.73
CA SER A 691 12.75 -19.31 -4.90
C SER A 691 13.24 -17.85 -4.75
N ARG A 692 13.51 -17.41 -3.54
CA ARG A 692 13.98 -16.07 -3.21
C ARG A 692 15.48 -16.00 -2.97
N CYS A 693 16.19 -17.14 -3.13
CA CYS A 693 17.63 -17.20 -2.99
C CYS A 693 18.31 -16.49 -4.16
N ILE A 694 19.44 -15.84 -3.88
CA ILE A 694 20.35 -15.22 -4.86
C ILE A 694 21.75 -15.84 -4.80
N ASP A 695 21.87 -17.01 -4.22
CA ASP A 695 23.09 -17.81 -4.07
C ASP A 695 24.31 -17.03 -3.56
N CYS A 696 24.05 -16.07 -2.67
CA CYS A 696 25.10 -15.23 -2.09
C CYS A 696 26.00 -15.95 -1.08
N GLY A 697 25.67 -17.14 -0.63
CA GLY A 697 26.45 -17.98 0.27
C GLY A 697 26.52 -17.53 1.75
N ARG A 698 25.92 -16.39 2.13
CA ARG A 698 26.02 -15.86 3.50
C ARG A 698 25.54 -16.85 4.56
N CYS A 699 24.38 -17.49 4.32
CA CYS A 699 23.80 -18.45 5.24
C CYS A 699 24.67 -19.72 5.39
N ALA A 700 25.24 -20.21 4.30
CA ALA A 700 26.14 -21.38 4.34
C ALA A 700 27.41 -21.06 5.13
N ASN A 701 28.09 -19.95 4.77
CA ASN A 701 29.34 -19.54 5.43
C ASN A 701 29.13 -19.21 6.92
N VAL A 702 28.04 -18.49 7.27
CA VAL A 702 27.77 -18.17 8.67
C VAL A 702 27.42 -19.42 9.48
N CYS A 703 26.72 -20.36 8.87
CA CYS A 703 26.39 -21.63 9.51
C CYS A 703 27.63 -22.50 9.74
N ALA A 704 28.58 -22.54 8.79
CA ALA A 704 29.80 -23.32 8.90
C ALA A 704 30.85 -22.65 9.79
N GLU A 705 31.15 -21.36 9.54
CA GLU A 705 32.33 -20.71 10.15
C GLU A 705 32.00 -20.03 11.50
N VAL A 706 30.78 -19.52 11.68
CA VAL A 706 30.41 -18.81 12.91
C VAL A 706 29.68 -19.72 13.88
N VAL A 707 28.75 -20.55 13.37
CA VAL A 707 27.92 -21.45 14.20
C VAL A 707 28.56 -22.82 14.36
N GLY A 708 29.27 -23.30 13.35
CA GLY A 708 29.89 -24.63 13.34
C GLY A 708 28.94 -25.78 13.04
N ALA A 709 27.69 -25.50 12.63
CA ALA A 709 26.68 -26.53 12.35
C ALA A 709 26.72 -27.03 10.89
N ALA A 710 27.24 -26.21 9.96
CA ALA A 710 27.35 -26.52 8.53
C ALA A 710 26.07 -27.15 7.93
N CYS A 711 24.92 -26.58 8.29
CA CYS A 711 23.62 -27.08 7.88
C CYS A 711 23.28 -26.74 6.42
N TYR A 712 23.89 -25.70 5.86
CA TYR A 712 23.70 -25.27 4.47
C TYR A 712 24.99 -25.37 3.70
N ASP A 713 24.89 -25.73 2.43
CA ASP A 713 25.99 -25.69 1.47
C ASP A 713 25.43 -25.49 0.06
N PHE A 714 26.33 -25.23 -0.89
CA PHE A 714 26.01 -25.19 -2.31
C PHE A 714 25.85 -26.61 -2.86
N MET A 715 24.72 -26.86 -3.48
CA MET A 715 24.46 -28.12 -4.20
C MET A 715 24.24 -27.83 -5.68
N ARG A 716 24.46 -28.85 -6.51
CA ARG A 716 24.38 -28.75 -7.96
C ARG A 716 25.43 -27.81 -8.58
N THR A 717 25.34 -27.55 -9.88
CA THR A 717 26.33 -26.73 -10.61
C THR A 717 25.66 -25.92 -11.71
N GLY A 718 26.27 -24.81 -12.10
CA GLY A 718 25.79 -23.92 -13.15
C GLY A 718 24.50 -23.22 -12.71
N PHE A 719 23.53 -23.16 -13.62
CA PHE A 719 22.25 -22.51 -13.37
C PHE A 719 21.35 -23.25 -12.37
N ASP A 720 21.69 -24.51 -12.09
CA ASP A 720 20.96 -25.33 -11.10
C ASP A 720 21.57 -25.21 -9.71
N THR A 721 22.59 -24.37 -9.51
CA THR A 721 23.17 -24.14 -8.18
C THR A 721 22.12 -23.69 -7.19
N LEU A 722 22.10 -24.30 -6.02
CA LEU A 722 21.16 -24.00 -4.96
C LEU A 722 21.87 -24.08 -3.60
N VAL A 723 21.63 -23.08 -2.77
CA VAL A 723 22.02 -23.14 -1.34
C VAL A 723 20.94 -23.87 -0.57
N THR A 724 21.25 -25.07 -0.11
CA THR A 724 20.28 -25.95 0.55
C THR A 724 20.91 -26.78 1.68
N THR A 725 20.05 -27.55 2.36
CA THR A 725 20.42 -28.55 3.36
C THR A 725 20.96 -29.83 2.70
N PRO A 726 21.69 -30.69 3.41
CA PRO A 726 22.16 -31.95 2.85
C PRO A 726 21.02 -32.76 2.21
N LEU A 727 21.25 -33.23 0.99
CA LEU A 727 20.25 -33.98 0.19
C LEU A 727 18.92 -33.28 -0.01
N ASP A 728 18.89 -31.96 0.14
CA ASP A 728 17.69 -31.12 0.05
C ASP A 728 16.56 -31.55 1.04
N MET A 729 16.97 -32.09 2.20
CA MET A 729 16.04 -32.50 3.25
C MET A 729 15.36 -31.28 3.88
N SER A 730 14.24 -31.51 4.55
CA SER A 730 13.56 -30.43 5.27
C SER A 730 14.47 -29.84 6.37
N LEU A 731 14.33 -28.54 6.66
CA LEU A 731 15.18 -27.88 7.66
C LEU A 731 15.01 -28.50 9.06
N ASN A 732 13.84 -29.04 9.36
CA ASN A 732 13.57 -29.71 10.64
C ASN A 732 14.28 -31.08 10.75
N GLU A 733 14.57 -31.74 9.63
CA GLU A 733 15.28 -33.05 9.59
C GLU A 733 16.79 -32.85 9.43
N SER A 734 17.24 -31.64 9.14
CA SER A 734 18.65 -31.29 8.91
C SER A 734 19.41 -31.14 10.25
N PRO A 735 20.74 -31.04 10.23
CA PRO A 735 21.54 -30.80 11.43
C PRO A 735 21.42 -29.37 11.98
N CYS A 736 20.33 -28.68 11.69
CA CYS A 736 20.05 -27.32 12.14
C CYS A 736 19.95 -27.23 13.67
N VAL A 737 20.71 -26.32 14.27
CA VAL A 737 20.70 -26.04 15.72
C VAL A 737 19.75 -24.91 16.11
N SER A 738 18.88 -24.46 15.21
CA SER A 738 17.82 -23.46 15.45
C SER A 738 18.34 -22.07 15.90
N CYS A 739 19.59 -21.70 15.62
CA CYS A 739 20.19 -20.45 16.09
C CYS A 739 19.71 -19.20 15.34
N GLY A 740 19.04 -19.31 14.18
CA GLY A 740 18.49 -18.21 13.41
C GLY A 740 19.49 -17.32 12.64
N ARG A 741 20.81 -17.56 12.77
CA ARG A 741 21.84 -16.72 12.11
C ARG A 741 21.73 -16.68 10.60
N CYS A 742 21.29 -17.75 9.97
CA CYS A 742 21.05 -17.81 8.53
C CYS A 742 19.93 -16.85 8.08
N ALA A 743 18.86 -16.77 8.87
CA ALA A 743 17.77 -15.80 8.62
C ALA A 743 18.19 -14.34 8.89
N GLU A 744 19.01 -14.13 9.92
CA GLU A 744 19.54 -12.79 10.25
C GLU A 744 20.45 -12.25 9.16
N THR A 745 21.28 -13.09 8.57
CA THR A 745 22.25 -12.65 7.54
C THR A 745 21.68 -12.63 6.13
N CYS A 746 20.52 -13.25 5.87
CA CYS A 746 19.95 -13.33 4.53
C CYS A 746 19.62 -11.94 3.97
N PRO A 747 20.15 -11.56 2.79
CA PRO A 747 19.90 -10.25 2.19
C PRO A 747 18.56 -10.17 1.43
N THR A 748 17.86 -11.31 1.32
CA THR A 748 16.56 -11.44 0.66
C THR A 748 15.55 -12.14 1.57
N GLY A 749 14.42 -12.57 1.05
CA GLY A 749 13.42 -13.34 1.79
C GLY A 749 13.60 -14.86 1.69
N ALA A 750 14.77 -15.36 1.30
CA ALA A 750 14.99 -16.82 1.17
C ALA A 750 15.01 -17.53 2.52
N LEU A 751 15.47 -16.88 3.55
CA LEU A 751 15.44 -17.37 4.93
C LEU A 751 14.92 -16.25 5.83
N MET A 752 13.87 -16.56 6.59
CA MET A 752 13.20 -15.57 7.43
C MET A 752 12.84 -16.14 8.79
N PRO A 753 12.86 -15.32 9.85
CA PRO A 753 12.32 -15.75 11.13
C PRO A 753 10.78 -15.83 11.02
N LYS A 754 10.20 -16.92 11.53
CA LYS A 754 8.75 -17.02 11.63
C LYS A 754 8.23 -16.12 12.75
N PRO A 755 7.18 -15.33 12.52
CA PRO A 755 6.53 -14.58 13.59
C PRO A 755 5.94 -15.58 14.60
N ARG A 756 6.29 -15.45 15.85
CA ARG A 756 5.76 -16.27 16.93
C ARG A 756 5.38 -15.43 18.12
N ILE A 757 4.28 -15.77 18.74
CA ILE A 757 3.91 -15.27 20.05
C ILE A 757 4.51 -16.24 21.06
N LEU A 758 5.45 -15.74 21.84
CA LEU A 758 5.99 -16.48 22.98
C LEU A 758 4.91 -16.56 24.05
N THR A 759 4.39 -17.74 24.32
CA THR A 759 3.31 -17.97 25.29
C THR A 759 3.83 -18.27 26.68
N LYS A 760 5.02 -18.89 26.77
CA LYS A 760 5.67 -19.22 28.03
C LYS A 760 7.19 -19.24 27.84
N TYR A 761 7.91 -18.57 28.72
CA TYR A 761 9.36 -18.63 28.83
C TYR A 761 9.77 -18.51 30.30
N GLU A 762 10.37 -19.54 30.84
CA GLU A 762 10.75 -19.64 32.23
C GLU A 762 12.26 -19.88 32.36
N VAL A 763 12.87 -19.21 33.31
CA VAL A 763 14.26 -19.44 33.72
C VAL A 763 14.27 -19.98 35.14
N ASP A 764 14.85 -21.14 35.31
CA ASP A 764 15.07 -21.71 36.67
C ASP A 764 16.31 -21.05 37.29
N GLU A 765 16.08 -20.04 38.07
CA GLU A 765 17.14 -19.31 38.77
C GLU A 765 17.89 -20.14 39.81
N SER A 766 17.28 -21.25 40.29
CA SER A 766 17.98 -22.18 41.23
C SER A 766 19.18 -22.86 40.57
N ARG A 767 19.20 -22.89 39.21
CA ARG A 767 20.28 -23.46 38.40
C ARG A 767 21.11 -22.40 37.67
N CYS A 768 20.69 -21.17 37.71
CA CYS A 768 21.35 -20.06 37.05
C CYS A 768 22.54 -19.55 37.86
N ILE A 769 23.76 -19.65 37.37
CA ILE A 769 24.97 -19.11 37.99
C ILE A 769 25.22 -17.65 37.60
N ARG A 770 24.31 -17.01 36.86
CA ARG A 770 24.38 -15.62 36.39
C ARG A 770 25.64 -15.28 35.59
N CYS A 771 26.17 -16.23 34.84
CA CYS A 771 27.37 -16.03 34.05
C CYS A 771 27.18 -15.13 32.82
N GLY A 772 25.93 -14.79 32.44
CA GLY A 772 25.63 -13.93 31.30
C GLY A 772 25.77 -14.61 29.93
N ILE A 773 26.25 -15.84 29.84
CA ILE A 773 26.50 -16.52 28.56
C ILE A 773 25.22 -16.63 27.70
N CYS A 774 24.06 -16.89 28.32
CA CYS A 774 22.79 -16.96 27.58
C CYS A 774 22.39 -15.62 26.95
N VAL A 775 22.72 -14.50 27.62
CA VAL A 775 22.51 -13.14 27.10
C VAL A 775 23.45 -12.86 25.96
N ASP A 776 24.73 -13.16 26.09
CA ASP A 776 25.76 -12.94 25.07
C ASP A 776 25.59 -13.86 23.86
N ALA A 777 25.09 -15.07 24.08
CA ALA A 777 24.85 -16.07 23.05
C ALA A 777 23.48 -15.90 22.34
N CYS A 778 22.58 -15.08 22.86
CA CYS A 778 21.25 -14.89 22.24
C CYS A 778 21.38 -14.18 20.90
N PRO A 779 21.04 -14.83 19.78
CA PRO A 779 21.21 -14.23 18.46
C PRO A 779 20.22 -13.09 18.19
N TYR A 780 19.16 -12.98 19.02
CA TYR A 780 18.06 -12.02 18.85
C TYR A 780 18.08 -10.91 19.90
N ASP A 781 19.10 -10.83 20.77
CA ASP A 781 19.12 -9.93 21.93
C ASP A 781 17.81 -10.01 22.77
N ALA A 782 17.17 -11.20 22.76
CA ALA A 782 15.90 -11.42 23.43
C ALA A 782 16.08 -11.59 24.95
N LEU A 783 17.29 -11.90 25.41
CA LEU A 783 17.65 -12.06 26.80
C LEU A 783 18.49 -10.89 27.25
N ARG A 784 18.22 -10.37 28.44
CA ARG A 784 18.95 -9.27 29.05
C ARG A 784 19.16 -9.54 30.54
N SER A 785 20.29 -9.12 31.08
CA SER A 785 20.55 -9.21 32.52
C SER A 785 19.71 -8.15 33.25
N GLY A 786 18.93 -8.58 34.26
CA GLY A 786 18.23 -7.69 35.18
C GLY A 786 19.15 -7.18 36.30
N PHE A 787 18.63 -6.23 37.08
CA PHE A 787 19.36 -5.60 38.19
C PHE A 787 19.00 -6.21 39.54
N ASP A 788 18.06 -7.15 39.61
CA ASP A 788 17.64 -7.77 40.84
C ASP A 788 18.69 -8.81 41.30
N PHE A 789 19.09 -8.72 42.59
CA PHE A 789 20.12 -9.53 43.18
C PHE A 789 19.65 -10.29 44.41
N GLU A 790 18.45 -10.02 44.93
CA GLU A 790 17.87 -10.73 46.06
C GLU A 790 17.03 -11.93 45.59
N LEU A 791 17.60 -13.12 45.65
CA LEU A 791 16.99 -14.34 45.13
C LEU A 791 16.96 -15.45 46.23
N ALA A 792 16.75 -15.09 47.46
CA ALA A 792 16.52 -16.05 48.53
C ALA A 792 15.06 -16.52 48.51
N HIS A 793 14.82 -17.77 48.13
CA HIS A 793 13.50 -18.37 48.11
C HIS A 793 13.40 -19.50 49.12
N THR A 794 12.23 -19.64 49.72
CA THR A 794 11.92 -20.69 50.70
C THR A 794 11.36 -21.98 50.05
N ASP A 795 10.87 -21.87 48.83
CA ASP A 795 10.31 -22.97 48.02
C ASP A 795 11.09 -23.09 46.70
N ARG A 796 11.32 -24.34 46.24
CA ARG A 796 12.03 -24.62 45.02
C ARG A 796 11.27 -24.20 43.73
N SER A 797 9.98 -24.00 43.84
CA SER A 797 9.14 -23.53 42.72
C SER A 797 9.15 -21.97 42.57
N GLU A 798 9.54 -21.24 43.59
CA GLU A 798 9.58 -19.77 43.56
C GLU A 798 10.64 -19.19 42.62
N PRO A 799 11.84 -19.80 42.42
CA PRO A 799 12.85 -19.26 41.53
C PRO A 799 12.57 -19.41 40.05
N MET A 800 11.37 -19.85 39.69
CA MET A 800 10.93 -19.90 38.29
C MET A 800 10.40 -18.52 37.85
N ILE A 801 11.15 -17.82 37.04
CA ILE A 801 10.76 -16.51 36.51
C ILE A 801 10.05 -16.65 35.18
N ASP A 802 8.81 -16.17 35.12
CA ASP A 802 8.10 -16.00 33.85
C ASP A 802 8.53 -14.69 33.17
N LEU A 803 9.43 -14.80 32.20
CA LEU A 803 9.96 -13.67 31.45
C LEU A 803 8.89 -12.96 30.59
N ILE A 804 7.78 -13.63 30.30
CA ILE A 804 6.65 -12.99 29.60
C ILE A 804 5.91 -12.07 30.54
N ALA A 805 5.72 -12.47 31.80
CA ALA A 805 5.15 -11.61 32.83
C ALA A 805 6.06 -10.39 33.09
N LEU A 806 7.36 -10.60 33.14
CA LEU A 806 8.36 -9.51 33.26
C LEU A 806 8.35 -8.55 32.07
N SER A 807 8.16 -9.04 30.85
CA SER A 807 8.11 -8.20 29.64
C SER A 807 6.90 -7.25 29.61
N LYS A 808 5.87 -7.53 30.39
CA LYS A 808 4.65 -6.71 30.52
C LYS A 808 4.73 -5.64 31.61
N LEU A 809 5.75 -5.70 32.47
CA LEU A 809 5.99 -4.67 33.47
C LEU A 809 6.40 -3.36 32.78
N GLU A 810 5.80 -2.25 33.16
CA GLU A 810 6.19 -0.94 32.66
C GLU A 810 7.68 -0.69 32.92
N ARG A 811 8.40 -0.31 31.91
CA ARG A 811 9.80 0.09 32.00
C ARG A 811 9.85 1.39 32.78
N THR A 812 10.43 1.37 33.94
CA THR A 812 10.82 2.62 34.62
C THR A 812 11.90 3.28 33.74
N SER A 813 11.79 4.59 33.57
CA SER A 813 12.62 5.42 32.69
C SER A 813 14.14 5.39 32.98
N GLU A 814 14.56 4.71 34.03
CA GLU A 814 15.93 4.63 34.50
C GLU A 814 16.65 3.31 34.21
N ALA A 815 15.99 2.34 33.59
CA ALA A 815 16.65 1.12 33.14
C ALA A 815 17.50 1.43 31.89
N THR A 816 18.62 2.08 32.05
CA THR A 816 19.64 2.25 31.02
C THR A 816 20.27 0.89 30.75
N PHE A 817 20.06 0.39 29.55
CA PHE A 817 20.64 -0.88 29.13
C PHE A 817 22.15 -0.79 29.04
N ILE A 818 22.86 -1.75 29.62
CA ILE A 818 24.34 -1.80 29.62
C ILE A 818 24.91 -2.02 28.22
N ARG A 819 24.11 -2.50 27.26
CA ARG A 819 24.43 -2.45 25.82
C ARG A 819 23.48 -1.47 25.17
N GLY A 820 24.05 -0.35 24.75
CA GLY A 820 23.32 0.79 24.25
C GLY A 820 22.48 0.51 22.99
N GLU A 821 21.55 1.39 22.77
CA GLU A 821 20.65 1.47 21.61
C GLU A 821 21.34 1.30 20.25
N ALA A 822 22.67 1.52 20.16
CA ALA A 822 23.47 1.41 18.95
C ALA A 822 23.57 -0.01 18.34
N ASN A 823 23.41 -1.07 19.13
CA ASN A 823 23.48 -2.44 18.59
C ASN A 823 22.15 -2.98 18.08
N TRP A 824 21.09 -2.37 18.49
CA TRP A 824 19.74 -2.79 18.09
C TRP A 824 19.29 -2.26 16.71
N GLU A 825 19.81 -1.12 16.27
CA GLU A 825 19.56 -0.59 14.93
C GLU A 825 20.24 -1.42 13.82
N ASN A 826 21.23 -2.27 14.18
CA ASN A 826 22.00 -3.10 13.26
C ASN A 826 21.62 -4.58 13.24
N THR A 827 20.69 -5.02 14.10
CA THR A 827 20.14 -6.39 14.07
C THR A 827 18.97 -6.49 13.09
N VAL A 828 18.64 -7.68 12.61
CA VAL A 828 17.44 -7.93 11.78
C VAL A 828 16.18 -7.49 12.52
N ALA A 829 16.14 -7.60 13.86
CA ALA A 829 15.09 -7.06 14.72
C ALA A 829 15.16 -5.53 14.83
N GLY A 830 16.34 -4.93 14.73
CA GLY A 830 16.56 -3.48 14.72
C GLY A 830 16.35 -2.81 13.37
N ARG A 831 16.42 -3.57 12.29
CA ARG A 831 15.91 -3.13 10.98
C ARG A 831 14.39 -3.24 11.00
N ARG A 832 13.76 -2.42 11.83
CA ARG A 832 12.31 -2.40 11.90
C ARG A 832 11.77 -2.17 10.51
N TYR A 833 11.04 -3.15 10.03
CA TYR A 833 9.87 -2.91 9.21
C TYR A 833 9.02 -1.89 9.98
N ASP A 834 9.04 -0.65 9.55
CA ASP A 834 8.03 0.32 9.96
C ASP A 834 6.80 0.00 9.12
N PRO A 835 5.81 -0.74 9.64
CA PRO A 835 4.61 -1.07 8.89
C PRO A 835 3.79 0.17 8.57
N ALA A 836 4.10 1.30 9.23
CA ALA A 836 3.48 2.58 8.98
C ALA A 836 4.08 3.30 7.77
N ARG A 837 5.33 3.02 7.48
CA ARG A 837 6.03 3.60 6.34
C ARG A 837 6.34 2.46 5.38
N GLN A 838 5.52 2.20 4.42
CA GLN A 838 5.91 1.41 3.23
C GLN A 838 7.07 2.08 2.45
N LEU A 839 7.72 3.05 3.07
CA LEU A 839 8.88 3.76 2.59
C LEU A 839 10.13 3.15 3.22
N PRO A 840 11.21 2.96 2.46
CA PRO A 840 12.50 2.61 3.04
C PRO A 840 12.88 3.66 4.08
N VAL A 841 13.23 3.23 5.30
CA VAL A 841 13.76 4.12 6.33
C VAL A 841 15.05 4.73 5.77
N LEU A 842 15.03 6.05 5.57
CA LEU A 842 16.22 6.76 5.11
C LEU A 842 17.34 6.60 6.14
N PRO A 843 18.60 6.42 5.71
CA PRO A 843 19.78 6.52 6.57
C PRO A 843 19.74 7.80 7.42
N GLN A 844 20.22 7.74 8.64
CA GLN A 844 20.27 8.90 9.55
C GLN A 844 20.96 10.14 8.95
N SER A 845 21.87 9.96 7.98
CA SER A 845 22.52 11.04 7.24
C SER A 845 21.59 11.91 6.41
N LEU A 846 20.38 11.46 6.12
CA LEU A 846 19.37 12.20 5.35
C LEU A 846 18.23 12.75 6.25
N ARG A 847 18.39 12.69 7.57
CA ARG A 847 17.44 13.26 8.54
C ARG A 847 17.81 14.67 9.01
N LYS A 848 18.73 15.34 8.35
CA LYS A 848 19.04 16.76 8.61
C LYS A 848 18.28 17.69 7.70
#